data_50dfbb44606cf016841e1aefe9b06132
#
_entry.id   50dfbb44606cf016841e1aefe9b06132
#
_cell.length_a   1.000
_cell.length_b   1.000
_cell.length_c   1.000
_cell.angle_alpha   90.00
_cell.angle_beta   90.00
_cell.angle_gamma   90.00
#
_symmetry.space_group_name_H-M   'P 1'
#
loop_
_entity.id
_entity.type
_entity.pdbx_description
1 polymer ?
#
loop_
_entity_poly.entity_id
_entity_poly.type
_entity_poly.pdbx_seq_one_letter_code
_entity_poly.pdbx_strand_id
1 'polypeptide(L)'
;MKRFSFCLGMLLISLLMEAKICMPAYFSDYMVLQQKSVVQFHGRAASNREISLSVGWKKQPYTVVSDAAGCWRLDVPTPKAGGPYEISISDGEPLTLHHVMVGEVWLYAGEDHTLLSLPGVSDPEVRVLSVKPSIALAPQQDLPEGTEGWKDLSAEMTTQIPATAYYFACQLHRTLKVPVGLVSCVYPHTPIEAWNSFEALEQVPGYEEHTEMLSSLGFQPDKIEAAYARQREAWFQDLYTHDMGWCNNHQVWAEPKYQDENWKTMGLPGAWETQGLPNFDGVVWFRKTIDIPRAWHRKQLALDLGPIADEDIVFYNGKEIGRGQGDGRRLYTVPRNLVRRGKAVITIRVTNYEGEGGVLGMPDDMQLSVKGKKPLSLAGEWKYLSGLSLSGIAPVPISPSCDPNFPSGLYNALIHPLIGFPMQGIVWHQGISNLENVEEYADLQLSMIADWRDKWQRPDLPFLLVQQGSYGMAAEPADDSSLPFLREAQAAALMMNHTALVVTTDLSLQQATLQQKAFDKGFRLVQASLKQAYGKKRLPEFPSYLNHVVEGNMIRICWKEVGKSFAPVEPLRGFSVAGTDRVFYPATAIIDKKEVIVHSPEVPHPVAVRYNWADTTPGNLFSTSGLPAVPFRTDHW
;
A
#
# COMPACT_ATOMS: atom_id res chain seq x y z
N MET A 1 26.93 51.85 -58.08
CA MET A 1 26.53 50.66 -57.35
C MET A 1 26.41 51.03 -55.90
N LYS A 2 25.15 51.29 -55.46
CA LYS A 2 24.86 51.70 -54.09
C LYS A 2 24.40 50.44 -53.31
N ARG A 3 25.12 50.10 -52.25
CA ARG A 3 24.72 49.03 -51.31
C ARG A 3 23.73 49.63 -50.30
N PHE A 4 22.49 49.14 -50.31
CA PHE A 4 21.52 49.39 -49.27
C PHE A 4 21.74 48.40 -48.13
N SER A 5 22.13 48.87 -46.95
CA SER A 5 22.09 48.10 -45.71
C SER A 5 20.72 48.21 -45.09
N PHE A 6 20.03 47.08 -44.97
CA PHE A 6 18.78 46.96 -44.30
C PHE A 6 19.06 46.55 -42.85
N CYS A 7 18.97 47.48 -41.89
CA CYS A 7 18.99 47.15 -40.47
C CYS A 7 17.58 46.66 -40.06
N LEU A 8 17.45 45.35 -39.88
CA LEU A 8 16.26 44.74 -39.31
C LEU A 8 16.33 44.85 -37.80
N GLY A 9 15.65 45.83 -37.22
CA GLY A 9 15.45 45.91 -35.77
C GLY A 9 14.54 44.79 -35.30
N MET A 10 15.12 43.75 -34.66
CA MET A 10 14.35 42.80 -33.90
C MET A 10 13.77 43.52 -32.66
N LEU A 11 12.51 43.86 -32.71
CA LEU A 11 11.71 44.19 -31.53
C LEU A 11 11.50 42.91 -30.77
N LEU A 12 12.30 42.68 -29.73
CA LEU A 12 11.99 41.68 -28.70
C LEU A 12 10.76 42.19 -27.93
N ILE A 13 9.58 41.78 -28.39
CA ILE A 13 8.39 41.79 -27.57
C ILE A 13 8.60 40.64 -26.55
N SER A 14 9.18 40.96 -25.39
CA SER A 14 9.03 40.11 -24.22
C SER A 14 7.54 40.09 -23.89
N LEU A 15 6.85 39.03 -24.31
CA LEU A 15 5.58 38.65 -23.69
C LEU A 15 5.88 38.39 -22.21
N LEU A 16 5.71 39.42 -21.41
CA LEU A 16 5.50 39.29 -19.98
C LEU A 16 4.20 38.47 -19.83
N MET A 17 4.30 37.14 -19.83
CA MET A 17 3.29 36.33 -19.20
C MET A 17 3.31 36.76 -17.72
N GLU A 18 2.38 37.63 -17.33
CA GLU A 18 2.15 37.88 -15.91
C GLU A 18 1.87 36.52 -15.27
N ALA A 19 2.75 36.11 -14.38
CA ALA A 19 2.58 34.86 -13.68
C ALA A 19 1.35 35.00 -12.78
N LYS A 20 0.25 34.36 -13.17
CA LYS A 20 -0.99 34.30 -12.39
C LYS A 20 -0.71 33.65 -11.04
N ILE A 21 -1.39 34.10 -9.99
CA ILE A 21 -1.31 33.48 -8.66
C ILE A 21 -1.63 31.98 -8.79
N CYS A 22 -0.69 31.14 -8.34
CA CYS A 22 -0.81 29.70 -8.26
C CYS A 22 -0.65 29.26 -6.82
N MET A 23 -1.54 28.40 -6.34
CA MET A 23 -1.55 27.85 -4.98
C MET A 23 -1.58 26.34 -5.01
N PRO A 24 -1.13 25.64 -3.96
CA PRO A 24 -1.33 24.20 -3.82
C PRO A 24 -2.79 23.79 -3.99
N ALA A 25 -3.01 22.60 -4.56
CA ALA A 25 -4.34 22.12 -4.97
C ALA A 25 -5.35 21.99 -3.80
N TYR A 26 -4.86 21.82 -2.57
CA TYR A 26 -5.72 21.80 -1.39
C TYR A 26 -6.31 23.15 -1.00
N PHE A 27 -5.81 24.28 -1.53
CA PHE A 27 -6.47 25.57 -1.45
C PHE A 27 -7.42 25.75 -2.62
N SER A 28 -8.61 25.25 -2.48
CA SER A 28 -9.63 25.29 -3.55
C SER A 28 -11.01 25.65 -2.99
N ASP A 29 -11.95 25.83 -3.88
CA ASP A 29 -13.37 25.97 -3.52
C ASP A 29 -13.78 24.80 -2.62
N TYR A 30 -14.77 25.05 -1.76
CA TYR A 30 -15.33 24.07 -0.82
C TYR A 30 -14.36 23.58 0.27
N MET A 31 -13.13 24.07 0.37
CA MET A 31 -12.19 23.64 1.40
C MET A 31 -12.72 23.87 2.82
N VAL A 32 -12.24 23.03 3.76
CA VAL A 32 -12.41 23.25 5.20
C VAL A 32 -11.06 23.62 5.79
N LEU A 33 -11.02 24.70 6.55
CA LEU A 33 -9.85 25.15 7.31
C LEU A 33 -10.03 24.79 8.78
N GLN A 34 -8.96 24.32 9.43
CA GLN A 34 -8.99 23.99 10.84
C GLN A 34 -9.35 25.23 11.68
N GLN A 35 -10.37 25.12 12.54
CA GLN A 35 -10.79 26.22 13.42
C GLN A 35 -9.74 26.54 14.50
N LYS A 36 -9.73 27.79 14.99
CA LYS A 36 -8.86 28.26 16.08
C LYS A 36 -7.39 27.89 15.87
N SER A 37 -6.93 27.98 14.64
CA SER A 37 -5.59 27.65 14.17
C SER A 37 -5.00 28.81 13.39
N VAL A 38 -3.81 28.63 12.90
CA VAL A 38 -3.17 29.52 11.93
C VAL A 38 -2.96 28.74 10.65
N VAL A 39 -3.57 29.19 9.57
CA VAL A 39 -3.39 28.61 8.24
C VAL A 39 -2.33 29.42 7.51
N GLN A 40 -1.30 28.75 7.04
CA GLN A 40 -0.28 29.37 6.22
C GLN A 40 -0.65 29.28 4.74
N PHE A 41 -1.29 30.33 4.22
CA PHE A 41 -1.51 30.46 2.78
C PHE A 41 -0.18 30.73 2.09
N HIS A 42 0.09 30.05 1.00
CA HIS A 42 1.30 30.20 0.22
C HIS A 42 1.07 29.84 -1.25
N GLY A 43 2.01 30.26 -2.07
CA GLY A 43 1.94 29.99 -3.50
C GLY A 43 3.01 30.72 -4.29
N ARG A 44 2.78 30.84 -5.58
CA ARG A 44 3.64 31.61 -6.49
C ARG A 44 2.84 32.73 -7.17
N ALA A 45 3.51 33.81 -7.46
CA ALA A 45 3.02 34.97 -8.19
C ALA A 45 4.17 35.60 -8.99
N ALA A 46 3.96 36.75 -9.61
CA ALA A 46 5.07 37.53 -10.16
C ALA A 46 6.05 37.96 -9.06
N SER A 47 7.35 38.05 -9.39
CA SER A 47 8.41 38.44 -8.44
C SER A 47 8.19 39.84 -7.88
N ASN A 48 8.46 40.04 -6.58
CA ASN A 48 8.37 41.33 -5.89
C ASN A 48 7.00 42.03 -6.04
N ARG A 49 5.92 41.22 -6.11
CA ARG A 49 4.54 41.73 -6.15
C ARG A 49 3.93 41.74 -4.76
N GLU A 50 3.15 42.75 -4.46
CA GLU A 50 2.30 42.76 -3.29
C GLU A 50 1.10 41.84 -3.49
N ILE A 51 0.95 40.87 -2.59
CA ILE A 51 -0.16 39.94 -2.54
C ILE A 51 -1.09 40.39 -1.43
N SER A 52 -2.35 40.61 -1.75
CA SER A 52 -3.42 40.94 -0.81
C SER A 52 -4.34 39.74 -0.64
N LEU A 53 -4.58 39.32 0.60
CA LEU A 53 -5.46 38.21 0.94
C LEU A 53 -6.59 38.71 1.85
N SER A 54 -7.83 38.63 1.36
CA SER A 54 -9.06 39.00 2.07
C SER A 54 -9.80 37.74 2.48
N VAL A 55 -10.30 37.69 3.71
CA VAL A 55 -11.05 36.55 4.26
C VAL A 55 -12.39 37.03 4.79
N GLY A 56 -13.46 36.25 4.57
CA GLY A 56 -14.84 36.62 4.93
C GLY A 56 -15.11 36.85 6.42
N TRP A 57 -14.19 36.46 7.31
CA TRP A 57 -14.31 36.65 8.77
C TRP A 57 -13.51 37.84 9.32
N LYS A 58 -12.83 38.62 8.46
CA LYS A 58 -12.08 39.80 8.87
C LYS A 58 -12.19 40.90 7.82
N LYS A 59 -12.46 42.15 8.24
CA LYS A 59 -12.66 43.28 7.32
C LYS A 59 -11.39 43.76 6.63
N GLN A 60 -10.25 43.66 7.32
CA GLN A 60 -8.97 44.15 6.78
C GLN A 60 -8.22 43.01 6.10
N PRO A 61 -7.68 43.21 4.90
CA PRO A 61 -6.88 42.20 4.22
C PRO A 61 -5.56 41.97 4.94
N TYR A 62 -4.95 40.86 4.68
CA TYR A 62 -3.55 40.57 4.98
C TYR A 62 -2.73 40.87 3.74
N THR A 63 -1.48 41.34 3.89
CA THR A 63 -0.61 41.61 2.74
C THR A 63 0.78 41.02 2.96
N VAL A 64 1.44 40.64 1.90
CA VAL A 64 2.82 40.16 1.83
C VAL A 64 3.39 40.48 0.46
N VAL A 65 4.72 40.60 0.35
CA VAL A 65 5.41 40.74 -0.93
C VAL A 65 6.05 39.42 -1.30
N SER A 66 5.82 38.95 -2.54
CA SER A 66 6.50 37.76 -3.07
C SER A 66 8.01 38.01 -3.20
N ASP A 67 8.81 36.97 -3.03
CA ASP A 67 10.25 37.04 -3.17
C ASP A 67 10.72 37.13 -4.64
N ALA A 68 12.04 37.10 -4.87
CA ALA A 68 12.64 37.16 -6.20
C ALA A 68 12.27 35.93 -7.08
N ALA A 69 11.92 34.81 -6.47
CA ALA A 69 11.44 33.59 -7.15
C ALA A 69 9.92 33.58 -7.35
N GLY A 70 9.21 34.63 -6.88
CA GLY A 70 7.76 34.73 -6.93
C GLY A 70 7.04 33.95 -5.82
N CYS A 71 7.76 33.39 -4.85
CA CYS A 71 7.16 32.67 -3.73
C CYS A 71 6.62 33.65 -2.70
N TRP A 72 5.45 33.34 -2.14
CA TRP A 72 4.85 34.13 -1.05
C TRP A 72 4.24 33.21 0.00
N ARG A 73 4.15 33.71 1.24
CA ARG A 73 3.62 32.97 2.39
C ARG A 73 2.97 33.95 3.36
N LEU A 74 1.82 33.59 3.91
CA LEU A 74 1.01 34.46 4.74
C LEU A 74 0.25 33.67 5.81
N ASP A 75 0.49 33.98 7.07
CA ASP A 75 -0.18 33.34 8.19
C ASP A 75 -1.51 34.01 8.51
N VAL A 76 -2.59 33.25 8.49
CA VAL A 76 -3.96 33.73 8.68
C VAL A 76 -4.64 32.96 9.82
N PRO A 77 -4.93 33.62 10.95
CA PRO A 77 -5.71 33.02 12.01
C PRO A 77 -7.15 32.72 11.59
N THR A 78 -7.61 31.50 11.89
CA THR A 78 -8.98 31.07 11.65
C THR A 78 -9.86 31.27 12.87
N PRO A 79 -11.15 31.67 12.69
CA PRO A 79 -12.10 31.85 13.77
C PRO A 79 -12.58 30.49 14.35
N LYS A 80 -13.62 30.52 15.18
CA LYS A 80 -14.44 29.35 15.50
C LYS A 80 -15.15 28.84 14.26
N ALA A 81 -15.54 27.56 14.30
CA ALA A 81 -16.29 26.92 13.23
C ALA A 81 -17.47 27.77 12.72
N GLY A 82 -17.64 27.79 11.41
CA GLY A 82 -18.66 28.56 10.70
C GLY A 82 -18.38 28.63 9.21
N GLY A 83 -19.14 29.47 8.53
CA GLY A 83 -19.09 29.64 7.08
C GLY A 83 -20.48 29.52 6.46
N PRO A 84 -20.62 29.43 5.12
CA PRO A 84 -19.51 29.53 4.16
C PRO A 84 -18.92 30.94 4.05
N TYR A 85 -17.61 31.01 3.82
CA TYR A 85 -16.85 32.22 3.59
C TYR A 85 -16.31 32.26 2.16
N GLU A 86 -15.93 33.46 1.72
CA GLU A 86 -15.11 33.68 0.54
C GLU A 86 -13.70 34.13 0.96
N ILE A 87 -12.69 33.66 0.21
CA ILE A 87 -11.31 34.10 0.36
C ILE A 87 -10.85 34.61 -1.01
N SER A 88 -10.41 35.86 -1.05
CA SER A 88 -9.88 36.47 -2.27
C SER A 88 -8.41 36.80 -2.13
N ILE A 89 -7.60 36.30 -3.04
CA ILE A 89 -6.16 36.55 -3.14
C ILE A 89 -5.89 37.32 -4.42
N SER A 90 -5.13 38.41 -4.35
CA SER A 90 -4.87 39.26 -5.51
C SER A 90 -3.46 39.82 -5.51
N ASP A 91 -2.83 39.81 -6.67
CA ASP A 91 -1.62 40.55 -7.04
C ASP A 91 -1.89 41.67 -8.04
N GLY A 92 -3.19 42.01 -8.21
CA GLY A 92 -3.75 42.87 -9.22
C GLY A 92 -4.96 42.23 -9.93
N GLU A 93 -4.90 40.90 -10.14
CA GLU A 93 -6.05 40.08 -10.57
C GLU A 93 -6.51 39.18 -9.43
N PRO A 94 -7.83 39.17 -9.07
CA PRO A 94 -8.29 38.37 -7.94
C PRO A 94 -8.48 36.89 -8.34
N LEU A 95 -7.95 35.99 -7.51
CA LEU A 95 -8.32 34.59 -7.39
C LEU A 95 -9.28 34.47 -6.20
N THR A 96 -10.50 34.05 -6.39
CA THR A 96 -11.49 33.90 -5.31
C THR A 96 -11.80 32.44 -5.08
N LEU A 97 -11.69 32.01 -3.82
CA LEU A 97 -12.09 30.68 -3.35
C LEU A 97 -13.45 30.80 -2.68
N HIS A 98 -14.38 30.00 -3.15
CA HIS A 98 -15.80 30.05 -2.75
C HIS A 98 -16.16 28.93 -1.80
N HIS A 99 -17.24 29.14 -1.03
CA HIS A 99 -17.83 28.14 -0.14
C HIS A 99 -16.87 27.56 0.91
N VAL A 100 -15.89 28.35 1.35
CA VAL A 100 -14.90 27.94 2.36
C VAL A 100 -15.57 27.78 3.72
N MET A 101 -15.37 26.65 4.38
CA MET A 101 -15.83 26.42 5.74
C MET A 101 -14.66 26.49 6.72
N VAL A 102 -14.95 26.84 7.96
CA VAL A 102 -14.03 26.68 9.09
C VAL A 102 -14.62 25.63 10.03
N GLY A 103 -13.85 24.58 10.33
CA GLY A 103 -14.33 23.42 11.07
C GLY A 103 -13.21 22.55 11.61
N GLU A 104 -13.42 21.26 11.68
CA GLU A 104 -12.42 20.28 12.09
C GLU A 104 -11.85 19.59 10.85
N VAL A 105 -10.53 19.57 10.70
CA VAL A 105 -9.86 18.90 9.58
C VAL A 105 -9.13 17.66 10.09
N TRP A 106 -9.37 16.52 9.44
CA TRP A 106 -8.73 15.25 9.76
C TRP A 106 -8.08 14.64 8.52
N LEU A 107 -6.88 14.10 8.69
CA LEU A 107 -6.24 13.25 7.70
C LEU A 107 -6.63 11.79 7.97
N TYR A 108 -7.06 11.09 6.93
CA TYR A 108 -7.24 9.63 6.90
C TYR A 108 -6.24 9.05 5.93
N ALA A 109 -5.28 8.28 6.41
CA ALA A 109 -4.18 7.78 5.60
C ALA A 109 -3.95 6.28 5.81
N GLY A 110 -3.32 5.63 4.83
CA GLY A 110 -2.90 4.24 4.89
C GLY A 110 -3.51 3.36 3.79
N GLU A 111 -3.78 2.11 4.12
CA GLU A 111 -4.06 1.03 3.17
C GLU A 111 -5.56 0.69 3.02
N ASP A 112 -6.48 1.35 3.76
CA ASP A 112 -7.92 1.04 3.70
C ASP A 112 -8.51 1.35 2.31
N HIS A 113 -8.98 0.33 1.64
CA HIS A 113 -9.60 0.41 0.32
C HIS A 113 -11.06 -0.10 0.31
N THR A 114 -11.70 -0.18 1.47
CA THR A 114 -13.10 -0.63 1.58
C THR A 114 -14.03 0.44 1.04
N LEU A 115 -14.22 0.46 -0.27
CA LEU A 115 -15.11 1.41 -0.95
C LEU A 115 -16.55 0.87 -0.97
N LEU A 116 -17.52 1.74 -0.69
CA LEU A 116 -18.94 1.40 -0.72
C LEU A 116 -19.72 2.47 -1.49
N SER A 117 -20.58 2.03 -2.39
CA SER A 117 -21.56 2.92 -3.00
C SER A 117 -22.74 3.10 -2.04
N LEU A 118 -22.93 4.31 -1.54
CA LEU A 118 -23.99 4.67 -0.61
C LEU A 118 -24.97 5.65 -1.27
N PRO A 119 -26.04 5.16 -1.92
CA PRO A 119 -26.98 6.01 -2.63
C PRO A 119 -27.76 6.93 -1.68
N GLY A 120 -28.06 8.14 -2.14
CA GLY A 120 -28.85 9.12 -1.38
C GLY A 120 -28.08 9.84 -0.26
N VAL A 121 -26.77 9.67 -0.17
CA VAL A 121 -25.93 10.42 0.77
C VAL A 121 -25.71 11.83 0.25
N SER A 122 -25.94 12.81 1.12
CA SER A 122 -25.55 14.21 0.92
C SER A 122 -25.39 14.88 2.27
N ASP A 123 -24.23 15.42 2.56
CA ASP A 123 -23.97 16.20 3.76
C ASP A 123 -23.07 17.41 3.38
N PRO A 124 -23.63 18.60 3.19
CA PRO A 124 -22.88 19.77 2.75
C PRO A 124 -21.93 20.33 3.83
N GLU A 125 -22.06 19.90 5.07
CA GLU A 125 -21.14 20.29 6.16
C GLU A 125 -19.98 19.32 6.33
N VAL A 126 -19.97 18.20 5.59
CA VAL A 126 -18.81 17.30 5.47
C VAL A 126 -18.20 17.48 4.08
N ARG A 127 -16.93 17.83 4.06
CA ARG A 127 -16.16 18.06 2.83
C ARG A 127 -15.03 17.06 2.73
N VAL A 128 -14.70 16.67 1.51
CA VAL A 128 -13.68 15.68 1.24
C VAL A 128 -12.68 16.22 0.21
N LEU A 129 -11.40 16.06 0.54
CA LEU A 129 -10.30 16.15 -0.40
C LEU A 129 -9.76 14.73 -0.60
N SER A 130 -10.12 14.09 -1.71
CA SER A 130 -9.61 12.76 -2.07
C SER A 130 -8.32 12.96 -2.87
N VAL A 131 -7.18 12.64 -2.27
CA VAL A 131 -5.88 12.76 -2.90
C VAL A 131 -5.69 11.58 -3.86
N LYS A 132 -5.31 11.89 -5.11
CA LYS A 132 -5.07 10.87 -6.12
C LYS A 132 -3.87 9.99 -5.73
N PRO A 133 -4.00 8.65 -5.69
CA PRO A 133 -2.89 7.77 -5.41
C PRO A 133 -1.72 8.00 -6.37
N SER A 134 -0.52 8.19 -5.84
CA SER A 134 0.70 8.46 -6.61
C SER A 134 1.93 8.12 -5.80
N ILE A 135 3.06 7.96 -6.49
CA ILE A 135 4.39 7.66 -5.93
C ILE A 135 5.35 8.76 -6.37
N ALA A 136 6.28 9.14 -5.51
CA ALA A 136 7.34 10.09 -5.88
C ALA A 136 8.68 9.69 -5.23
N LEU A 137 9.75 9.77 -6.01
CA LEU A 137 11.11 9.43 -5.55
C LEU A 137 11.79 10.56 -4.76
N ALA A 138 11.14 11.72 -4.69
CA ALA A 138 11.57 12.85 -3.90
C ALA A 138 10.35 13.61 -3.36
N PRO A 139 10.47 14.33 -2.23
CA PRO A 139 9.38 15.09 -1.63
C PRO A 139 8.76 16.10 -2.60
N GLN A 140 7.45 16.03 -2.82
CA GLN A 140 6.70 16.92 -3.71
C GLN A 140 6.23 18.16 -2.95
N GLN A 141 6.10 19.29 -3.66
CA GLN A 141 5.63 20.57 -3.07
C GLN A 141 4.11 20.75 -3.21
N ASP A 142 3.46 19.99 -4.07
CA ASP A 142 2.01 20.01 -4.28
C ASP A 142 1.47 18.58 -4.40
N LEU A 143 0.15 18.45 -4.27
CA LEU A 143 -0.55 17.19 -4.42
C LEU A 143 -0.39 16.63 -5.85
N PRO A 144 -0.52 15.30 -6.03
CA PRO A 144 -0.39 14.66 -7.33
C PRO A 144 -1.32 15.27 -8.39
N GLU A 145 -0.78 15.42 -9.60
CA GLU A 145 -1.53 15.94 -10.75
C GLU A 145 -2.81 15.12 -10.98
N GLY A 146 -3.93 15.83 -11.16
CA GLY A 146 -5.25 15.23 -11.29
C GLY A 146 -5.92 14.94 -9.94
N THR A 147 -5.33 15.36 -8.80
CA THR A 147 -6.10 15.50 -7.56
C THR A 147 -7.12 16.61 -7.76
N GLU A 148 -8.39 16.27 -7.63
CA GLU A 148 -9.46 17.26 -7.67
C GLU A 148 -9.53 17.99 -6.32
N GLY A 149 -9.97 19.27 -6.34
CA GLY A 149 -10.15 20.05 -5.12
C GLY A 149 -11.21 19.46 -4.16
N TRP A 150 -11.43 20.16 -3.08
CA TRP A 150 -12.45 19.79 -2.10
C TRP A 150 -13.85 19.71 -2.70
N LYS A 151 -14.62 18.74 -2.26
CA LYS A 151 -16.02 18.52 -2.69
C LYS A 151 -16.94 18.30 -1.49
N ASP A 152 -18.21 18.64 -1.69
CA ASP A 152 -19.27 18.21 -0.76
C ASP A 152 -19.35 16.69 -0.72
N LEU A 153 -19.62 16.16 0.46
CA LEU A 153 -19.87 14.74 0.58
C LEU A 153 -21.17 14.37 -0.15
N SER A 154 -21.05 13.56 -1.16
CA SER A 154 -22.15 13.07 -2.02
C SER A 154 -22.07 11.55 -2.18
N ALA A 155 -23.11 10.96 -2.76
CA ALA A 155 -23.12 9.53 -3.09
C ALA A 155 -21.95 9.13 -4.01
N GLU A 156 -21.53 10.00 -4.94
CA GLU A 156 -20.38 9.79 -5.81
C GLU A 156 -19.08 9.73 -4.99
N MET A 157 -18.89 10.65 -4.05
CA MET A 157 -17.69 10.69 -3.21
C MET A 157 -17.53 9.42 -2.34
N THR A 158 -18.61 8.73 -2.00
CA THR A 158 -18.53 7.48 -1.22
C THR A 158 -17.86 6.33 -1.97
N THR A 159 -17.71 6.44 -3.28
CA THR A 159 -16.95 5.48 -4.12
C THR A 159 -15.48 5.85 -4.28
N GLN A 160 -15.05 7.00 -3.76
CA GLN A 160 -13.68 7.53 -3.89
C GLN A 160 -12.92 7.56 -2.57
N ILE A 161 -13.60 7.30 -1.45
CA ILE A 161 -12.99 7.28 -0.12
C ILE A 161 -13.39 6.00 0.64
N PRO A 162 -12.55 5.54 1.58
CA PRO A 162 -12.91 4.40 2.42
C PRO A 162 -14.21 4.62 3.19
N ALA A 163 -15.04 3.58 3.26
CA ALA A 163 -16.31 3.66 3.97
C ALA A 163 -16.11 3.97 5.47
N THR A 164 -15.04 3.49 6.08
CA THR A 164 -14.67 3.83 7.46
C THR A 164 -14.43 5.33 7.62
N ALA A 165 -13.70 5.93 6.68
CA ALA A 165 -13.40 7.38 6.67
C ALA A 165 -14.69 8.21 6.50
N TYR A 166 -15.57 7.77 5.61
CA TYR A 166 -16.91 8.36 5.44
C TYR A 166 -17.70 8.37 6.75
N TYR A 167 -17.83 7.20 7.39
CA TYR A 167 -18.60 7.11 8.63
C TYR A 167 -17.96 7.89 9.78
N PHE A 168 -16.62 7.90 9.86
CA PHE A 168 -15.90 8.72 10.84
C PHE A 168 -16.24 10.21 10.66
N ALA A 169 -16.13 10.77 9.45
CA ALA A 169 -16.38 12.18 9.19
C ALA A 169 -17.84 12.57 9.49
N CYS A 170 -18.83 11.79 9.01
CA CYS A 170 -20.24 12.04 9.26
C CYS A 170 -20.62 11.97 10.73
N GLN A 171 -20.12 10.96 11.45
CA GLN A 171 -20.44 10.81 12.87
C GLN A 171 -19.74 11.87 13.72
N LEU A 172 -18.52 12.29 13.34
CA LEU A 172 -17.81 13.39 13.98
C LEU A 172 -18.57 14.70 13.82
N HIS A 173 -19.01 15.03 12.58
CA HIS A 173 -19.88 16.18 12.31
C HIS A 173 -21.12 16.16 13.18
N ARG A 174 -21.88 15.07 13.20
CA ARG A 174 -23.10 14.93 13.99
C ARG A 174 -22.87 15.10 15.49
N THR A 175 -21.70 14.67 15.99
CA THR A 175 -21.33 14.73 17.40
C THR A 175 -20.89 16.13 17.83
N LEU A 176 -20.06 16.78 17.02
CA LEU A 176 -19.49 18.10 17.31
C LEU A 176 -20.39 19.25 16.82
N LYS A 177 -21.24 19.01 15.83
CA LYS A 177 -22.11 20.00 15.18
C LYS A 177 -21.32 21.16 14.57
N VAL A 178 -20.20 20.85 13.94
CA VAL A 178 -19.33 21.77 13.21
C VAL A 178 -18.97 21.16 11.85
N PRO A 179 -18.65 21.97 10.84
CA PRO A 179 -18.14 21.44 9.58
C PRO A 179 -16.93 20.52 9.78
N VAL A 180 -16.85 19.47 8.99
CA VAL A 180 -15.72 18.51 9.00
C VAL A 180 -15.10 18.41 7.63
N GLY A 181 -13.80 18.67 7.55
CA GLY A 181 -12.96 18.41 6.39
C GLY A 181 -12.20 17.10 6.56
N LEU A 182 -12.35 16.21 5.60
CA LEU A 182 -11.64 14.94 5.52
C LEU A 182 -10.64 14.99 4.36
N VAL A 183 -9.35 14.91 4.66
CA VAL A 183 -8.30 14.68 3.67
C VAL A 183 -8.06 13.18 3.61
N SER A 184 -8.30 12.55 2.46
CA SER A 184 -8.16 11.11 2.27
C SER A 184 -6.94 10.81 1.41
N CYS A 185 -5.89 10.25 2.02
CA CYS A 185 -4.66 9.79 1.39
C CYS A 185 -4.57 8.27 1.59
N VAL A 186 -5.08 7.49 0.65
CA VAL A 186 -5.08 6.02 0.77
C VAL A 186 -4.45 5.37 -0.45
N TYR A 187 -3.69 4.32 -0.21
CA TYR A 187 -3.12 3.47 -1.25
C TYR A 187 -3.19 2.00 -0.80
N PRO A 188 -3.96 1.14 -1.49
CA PRO A 188 -4.13 -0.25 -1.08
C PRO A 188 -2.84 -1.07 -1.26
N HIS A 189 -2.70 -2.11 -0.44
CA HIS A 189 -1.61 -3.08 -0.52
C HIS A 189 -0.21 -2.45 -0.45
N THR A 190 0.00 -1.55 0.52
CA THR A 190 1.27 -0.85 0.69
C THR A 190 1.79 -0.96 2.12
N PRO A 191 3.08 -1.28 2.29
CA PRO A 191 3.70 -1.38 3.61
C PRO A 191 3.98 0.00 4.22
N ILE A 192 4.14 0.04 5.54
CA ILE A 192 4.28 1.30 6.30
C ILE A 192 5.55 2.09 5.93
N GLU A 193 6.63 1.43 5.54
CA GLU A 193 7.88 2.08 5.11
C GLU A 193 7.72 2.98 3.89
N ALA A 194 6.74 2.71 3.03
CA ALA A 194 6.40 3.60 1.91
C ALA A 194 5.83 4.96 2.38
N TRP A 195 5.28 5.00 3.61
CA TRP A 195 4.68 6.18 4.23
C TRP A 195 5.60 6.89 5.23
N ASN A 196 6.75 6.33 5.53
CA ASN A 196 7.77 6.97 6.35
C ASN A 196 8.56 7.99 5.52
N SER A 197 8.97 9.11 6.12
CA SER A 197 9.94 9.99 5.47
C SER A 197 11.31 9.33 5.41
N PHE A 198 12.20 9.87 4.60
CA PHE A 198 13.61 9.45 4.59
C PHE A 198 14.23 9.57 6.00
N GLU A 199 14.01 10.68 6.67
CA GLU A 199 14.56 10.96 8.01
C GLU A 199 13.97 10.00 9.07
N ALA A 200 12.73 9.56 8.90
CA ALA A 200 12.13 8.53 9.75
C ALA A 200 12.79 7.17 9.53
N LEU A 201 13.06 6.79 8.28
CA LEU A 201 13.71 5.52 7.95
C LEU A 201 15.16 5.45 8.42
N GLU A 202 15.90 6.58 8.42
CA GLU A 202 17.26 6.63 8.97
C GLU A 202 17.34 6.24 10.45
N GLN A 203 16.22 6.25 11.17
CA GLN A 203 16.14 5.90 12.59
C GLN A 203 15.73 4.44 12.83
N VAL A 204 15.40 3.71 11.76
CA VAL A 204 14.92 2.32 11.86
C VAL A 204 16.00 1.36 11.39
N PRO A 205 16.43 0.40 12.23
CA PRO A 205 17.38 -0.62 11.83
C PRO A 205 16.90 -1.41 10.60
N GLY A 206 17.83 -1.73 9.69
CA GLY A 206 17.53 -2.47 8.45
C GLY A 206 17.35 -1.58 7.22
N TYR A 207 17.23 -0.24 7.38
CA TYR A 207 17.08 0.70 6.26
C TYR A 207 18.36 1.46 5.91
N GLU A 208 19.50 1.14 6.54
CA GLU A 208 20.78 1.84 6.37
C GLU A 208 21.23 1.83 4.91
N GLU A 209 21.25 0.67 4.26
CA GLU A 209 21.67 0.55 2.85
C GLU A 209 20.80 1.39 1.92
N HIS A 210 19.48 1.35 2.13
CA HIS A 210 18.53 2.13 1.34
C HIS A 210 18.74 3.64 1.52
N THR A 211 18.89 4.10 2.76
CA THR A 211 19.04 5.52 3.08
C THR A 211 20.41 6.05 2.64
N GLU A 212 21.50 5.27 2.78
CA GLU A 212 22.82 5.60 2.24
C GLU A 212 22.81 5.71 0.72
N MET A 213 22.13 4.79 0.03
CA MET A 213 21.97 4.84 -1.43
C MET A 213 21.25 6.13 -1.86
N LEU A 214 20.09 6.45 -1.30
CA LEU A 214 19.32 7.65 -1.65
C LEU A 214 20.13 8.93 -1.38
N SER A 215 20.80 9.00 -0.23
CA SER A 215 21.68 10.12 0.16
C SER A 215 22.82 10.28 -0.85
N SER A 216 23.51 9.19 -1.24
CA SER A 216 24.61 9.20 -2.20
C SER A 216 24.18 9.67 -3.59
N LEU A 217 22.94 9.41 -3.98
CA LEU A 217 22.32 9.84 -5.25
C LEU A 217 21.77 11.27 -5.17
N GLY A 218 21.79 11.90 -3.97
CA GLY A 218 21.33 13.26 -3.74
C GLY A 218 19.83 13.42 -3.99
N PHE A 219 19.03 12.38 -3.76
CA PHE A 219 17.57 12.34 -3.95
C PHE A 219 17.12 12.72 -5.37
N GLN A 220 17.97 12.51 -6.37
CA GLN A 220 17.65 12.84 -7.76
C GLN A 220 16.89 11.68 -8.42
N PRO A 221 15.62 11.85 -8.82
CA PRO A 221 14.79 10.78 -9.38
C PRO A 221 15.46 10.03 -10.53
N ASP A 222 16.04 10.74 -11.50
CA ASP A 222 16.72 10.12 -12.65
C ASP A 222 17.89 9.23 -12.24
N LYS A 223 18.64 9.61 -11.19
CA LYS A 223 19.75 8.81 -10.67
C LYS A 223 19.27 7.57 -9.91
N ILE A 224 18.17 7.71 -9.16
CA ILE A 224 17.55 6.60 -8.43
C ILE A 224 17.07 5.58 -9.46
N GLU A 225 16.30 5.99 -10.46
CA GLU A 225 15.86 5.11 -11.55
C GLU A 225 17.02 4.42 -12.25
N ALA A 226 18.08 5.16 -12.58
CA ALA A 226 19.26 4.59 -13.22
C ALA A 226 20.02 3.60 -12.33
N ALA A 227 20.00 3.76 -11.00
CA ALA A 227 20.59 2.80 -10.07
C ALA A 227 19.79 1.48 -10.05
N TYR A 228 18.48 1.56 -9.92
CA TYR A 228 17.61 0.38 -9.97
C TYR A 228 17.64 -0.32 -11.35
N ALA A 229 17.69 0.44 -12.44
CA ALA A 229 17.85 -0.14 -13.76
C ALA A 229 19.15 -0.96 -13.89
N ARG A 230 20.26 -0.49 -13.28
CA ARG A 230 21.53 -1.26 -13.23
C ARG A 230 21.42 -2.49 -12.33
N GLN A 231 20.77 -2.39 -11.17
CA GLN A 231 20.54 -3.55 -10.30
C GLN A 231 19.69 -4.60 -11.01
N ARG A 232 18.64 -4.17 -11.71
CA ARG A 232 17.77 -5.04 -12.49
C ARG A 232 18.54 -5.74 -13.63
N GLU A 233 19.37 -5.02 -14.36
CA GLU A 233 20.23 -5.62 -15.38
C GLU A 233 21.19 -6.63 -14.77
N ALA A 234 21.85 -6.31 -13.65
CA ALA A 234 22.73 -7.23 -12.94
C ALA A 234 21.97 -8.48 -12.46
N TRP A 235 20.75 -8.33 -11.94
CA TRP A 235 19.88 -9.41 -11.51
C TRP A 235 19.57 -10.37 -12.68
N PHE A 236 19.22 -9.85 -13.87
CA PHE A 236 18.98 -10.68 -15.06
C PHE A 236 20.26 -11.38 -15.52
N GLN A 237 21.41 -10.72 -15.47
CA GLN A 237 22.70 -11.34 -15.83
C GLN A 237 23.03 -12.49 -14.86
N ASP A 238 22.77 -12.30 -13.57
CA ASP A 238 22.95 -13.33 -12.55
C ASP A 238 22.03 -14.54 -12.79
N LEU A 239 20.77 -14.28 -13.10
CA LEU A 239 19.79 -15.31 -13.44
C LEU A 239 20.23 -16.17 -14.65
N TYR A 240 20.78 -15.54 -15.70
CA TYR A 240 21.34 -16.30 -16.84
C TYR A 240 22.59 -17.08 -16.47
N THR A 241 23.40 -16.57 -15.54
CA THR A 241 24.62 -17.26 -15.08
C THR A 241 24.31 -18.52 -14.30
N HIS A 242 23.23 -18.53 -13.53
CA HIS A 242 22.81 -19.67 -12.71
C HIS A 242 21.83 -20.61 -13.40
N ASP A 243 21.29 -20.25 -14.58
CA ASP A 243 20.43 -21.14 -15.36
C ASP A 243 21.26 -22.29 -15.97
N MET A 244 21.00 -23.50 -15.54
CA MET A 244 21.71 -24.72 -16.01
C MET A 244 21.58 -24.96 -17.51
N GLY A 245 20.56 -24.42 -18.15
CA GLY A 245 20.40 -24.49 -19.62
C GLY A 245 21.29 -23.52 -20.38
N TRP A 246 21.97 -22.62 -19.64
CA TRP A 246 22.83 -21.57 -20.18
C TRP A 246 24.28 -21.77 -19.69
N CYS A 247 25.23 -21.82 -20.57
CA CYS A 247 26.65 -22.00 -20.23
C CYS A 247 27.51 -21.05 -21.06
N ASN A 248 28.30 -20.17 -20.42
CA ASN A 248 29.20 -19.21 -21.10
C ASN A 248 28.47 -18.42 -22.21
N ASN A 249 27.31 -17.86 -21.92
CA ASN A 249 26.45 -17.15 -22.87
C ASN A 249 25.99 -18.01 -24.06
N HIS A 250 25.98 -19.34 -23.90
CA HIS A 250 25.52 -20.26 -24.92
C HIS A 250 24.38 -21.14 -24.36
N GLN A 251 23.27 -21.22 -25.09
CA GLN A 251 22.06 -21.94 -24.71
C GLN A 251 22.19 -23.45 -25.01
N VAL A 252 22.88 -24.15 -24.13
CA VAL A 252 23.25 -25.56 -24.32
C VAL A 252 22.02 -26.45 -24.49
N TRP A 253 20.96 -26.17 -23.72
CA TRP A 253 19.74 -26.97 -23.78
C TRP A 253 18.85 -26.68 -25.00
N ALA A 254 19.13 -25.63 -25.76
CA ALA A 254 18.46 -25.37 -27.04
C ALA A 254 19.12 -26.10 -28.22
N GLU A 255 20.33 -26.62 -28.05
CA GLU A 255 21.07 -27.27 -29.12
C GLU A 255 20.33 -28.50 -29.69
N PRO A 256 20.24 -28.64 -31.03
CA PRO A 256 19.52 -29.76 -31.67
C PRO A 256 20.03 -31.14 -31.29
N LYS A 257 21.35 -31.24 -30.99
CA LYS A 257 22.01 -32.49 -30.64
C LYS A 257 22.11 -32.76 -29.14
N TYR A 258 21.54 -31.86 -28.31
CA TYR A 258 21.50 -32.07 -26.87
C TYR A 258 20.73 -33.33 -26.55
N GLN A 259 21.27 -34.18 -25.68
CA GLN A 259 20.65 -35.42 -25.25
C GLN A 259 19.68 -35.15 -24.14
N ASP A 260 18.39 -35.30 -24.43
CA ASP A 260 17.28 -34.99 -23.52
C ASP A 260 16.48 -36.24 -23.08
N GLU A 261 17.14 -37.42 -23.16
CA GLU A 261 16.51 -38.71 -22.79
C GLU A 261 16.08 -38.74 -21.32
N ASN A 262 16.85 -38.10 -20.45
CA ASN A 262 16.61 -38.06 -19.00
C ASN A 262 15.66 -36.93 -18.57
N TRP A 263 15.18 -36.12 -19.51
CA TRP A 263 14.20 -35.09 -19.17
C TRP A 263 12.85 -35.72 -18.84
N LYS A 264 12.13 -35.11 -17.91
CA LYS A 264 10.73 -35.47 -17.60
C LYS A 264 9.81 -34.99 -18.72
N THR A 265 8.56 -35.43 -18.68
CA THR A 265 7.52 -34.99 -19.62
C THR A 265 6.36 -34.34 -18.91
N MET A 266 5.77 -33.32 -19.54
CA MET A 266 4.48 -32.75 -19.15
C MET A 266 3.65 -32.37 -20.38
N GLY A 267 2.34 -32.23 -20.19
CA GLY A 267 1.43 -31.84 -21.25
C GLY A 267 1.42 -30.31 -21.43
N LEU A 268 1.66 -29.82 -22.65
CA LEU A 268 1.46 -28.40 -22.97
C LEU A 268 0.30 -28.25 -23.97
N PRO A 269 -0.51 -27.18 -23.86
CA PRO A 269 -0.45 -26.14 -22.85
C PRO A 269 -0.94 -26.66 -21.50
N GLY A 270 -0.46 -26.04 -20.43
CA GLY A 270 -0.83 -26.31 -19.05
C GLY A 270 0.16 -25.74 -18.05
N ALA A 271 -0.33 -25.47 -16.84
CA ALA A 271 0.49 -25.01 -15.73
C ALA A 271 1.35 -26.15 -15.19
N TRP A 272 2.58 -25.85 -14.86
CA TRP A 272 3.53 -26.84 -14.33
C TRP A 272 3.31 -27.21 -12.88
N GLU A 273 2.64 -26.35 -12.09
CA GLU A 273 2.30 -26.60 -10.68
C GLU A 273 1.45 -27.87 -10.53
N THR A 274 0.55 -28.08 -11.46
CA THR A 274 -0.33 -29.27 -11.50
C THR A 274 0.34 -30.50 -12.13
N GLN A 275 1.55 -30.37 -12.67
CA GLN A 275 2.22 -31.40 -13.48
C GLN A 275 3.61 -31.78 -12.95
N GLY A 276 3.86 -31.57 -11.65
CA GLY A 276 5.07 -32.07 -10.98
C GLY A 276 6.10 -31.05 -10.57
N LEU A 277 5.76 -29.74 -10.63
CA LEU A 277 6.54 -28.63 -10.08
C LEU A 277 5.63 -27.74 -9.20
N PRO A 278 5.07 -28.26 -8.09
CA PRO A 278 4.18 -27.48 -7.22
C PRO A 278 4.92 -26.30 -6.62
N ASN A 279 4.29 -25.12 -6.60
CA ASN A 279 4.81 -23.89 -6.04
C ASN A 279 6.23 -23.54 -6.56
N PHE A 280 6.46 -23.73 -7.85
CA PHE A 280 7.78 -23.50 -8.46
C PHE A 280 7.79 -22.20 -9.24
N ASP A 281 8.50 -21.22 -8.70
CA ASP A 281 8.90 -20.01 -9.42
C ASP A 281 10.34 -20.18 -9.93
N GLY A 282 10.56 -19.83 -11.20
CA GLY A 282 11.87 -20.03 -11.79
C GLY A 282 11.88 -20.23 -13.29
N VAL A 283 12.94 -20.87 -13.75
CA VAL A 283 13.19 -21.13 -15.16
C VAL A 283 12.92 -22.59 -15.49
N VAL A 284 12.03 -22.84 -16.45
CA VAL A 284 11.77 -24.17 -17.00
C VAL A 284 12.01 -24.18 -18.50
N TRP A 285 12.75 -25.16 -18.93
CA TRP A 285 13.02 -25.41 -20.34
C TRP A 285 12.17 -26.53 -20.88
N PHE A 286 11.51 -26.29 -21.99
CA PHE A 286 10.70 -27.27 -22.72
C PHE A 286 11.32 -27.58 -24.05
N ARG A 287 11.28 -28.86 -24.46
CA ARG A 287 11.80 -29.33 -25.76
C ARG A 287 10.81 -30.25 -26.43
N LYS A 288 10.63 -30.08 -27.74
CA LYS A 288 9.85 -30.96 -28.59
C LYS A 288 10.52 -31.18 -29.94
N THR A 289 10.70 -32.42 -30.29
CA THR A 289 11.14 -32.80 -31.64
C THR A 289 9.91 -33.00 -32.54
N ILE A 290 9.91 -32.36 -33.68
CA ILE A 290 8.82 -32.42 -34.67
C ILE A 290 9.36 -32.80 -36.04
N ASP A 291 8.47 -33.39 -36.88
CA ASP A 291 8.81 -33.73 -38.26
C ASP A 291 8.28 -32.67 -39.23
N ILE A 292 9.20 -31.97 -39.91
CA ILE A 292 8.85 -30.96 -40.90
C ILE A 292 8.57 -31.60 -42.25
N PRO A 293 7.36 -31.46 -42.80
CA PRO A 293 6.97 -32.04 -44.08
C PRO A 293 7.88 -31.51 -45.22
N ARG A 294 8.14 -32.37 -46.21
CA ARG A 294 8.91 -31.98 -47.41
C ARG A 294 8.35 -30.73 -48.10
N ALA A 295 7.03 -30.57 -48.09
CA ALA A 295 6.33 -29.41 -48.67
C ALA A 295 6.56 -28.09 -47.94
N TRP A 296 7.12 -28.13 -46.71
CA TRP A 296 7.43 -26.93 -45.91
C TRP A 296 8.92 -26.50 -45.99
N HIS A 297 9.76 -27.30 -46.66
CA HIS A 297 11.17 -27.01 -46.81
C HIS A 297 11.42 -25.61 -47.40
N ARG A 298 12.25 -24.82 -46.73
CA ARG A 298 12.57 -23.42 -47.06
C ARG A 298 11.35 -22.47 -47.16
N LYS A 299 10.25 -22.78 -46.47
CA LYS A 299 9.12 -21.86 -46.28
C LYS A 299 9.23 -21.21 -44.94
N GLN A 300 8.75 -19.98 -44.83
CA GLN A 300 8.57 -19.31 -43.54
C GLN A 300 7.44 -19.97 -42.78
N LEU A 301 7.66 -20.23 -41.47
CA LEU A 301 6.62 -20.80 -40.62
C LEU A 301 6.15 -19.74 -39.64
N ALA A 302 4.88 -19.77 -39.27
CA ALA A 302 4.34 -19.08 -38.11
C ALA A 302 4.23 -20.08 -36.96
N LEU A 303 4.83 -19.76 -35.84
CA LEU A 303 4.78 -20.53 -34.59
C LEU A 303 3.89 -19.77 -33.62
N ASP A 304 2.81 -20.39 -33.24
CA ASP A 304 1.88 -19.91 -32.23
C ASP A 304 1.99 -20.81 -31.00
N LEU A 305 2.21 -20.22 -29.83
CA LEU A 305 2.37 -20.94 -28.57
C LEU A 305 1.26 -20.59 -27.55
N GLY A 306 0.35 -19.66 -27.91
CA GLY A 306 -0.63 -19.16 -26.97
C GLY A 306 -0.02 -18.24 -25.92
N PRO A 307 -0.72 -17.97 -24.81
CA PRO A 307 -0.19 -17.27 -23.65
C PRO A 307 0.91 -18.08 -22.95
N ILE A 308 1.96 -17.41 -22.52
CA ILE A 308 3.05 -17.96 -21.69
C ILE A 308 3.23 -17.07 -20.49
N ALA A 309 3.41 -17.64 -19.32
CA ALA A 309 3.63 -16.90 -18.08
C ALA A 309 4.91 -16.06 -18.15
N ASP A 310 4.82 -14.81 -17.72
CA ASP A 310 5.87 -13.80 -17.61
C ASP A 310 6.78 -13.67 -18.84
N GLU A 311 7.88 -14.43 -18.92
CA GLU A 311 8.88 -14.28 -19.99
C GLU A 311 9.19 -15.59 -20.68
N ASP A 312 9.45 -15.52 -21.97
CA ASP A 312 9.94 -16.66 -22.74
C ASP A 312 11.01 -16.31 -23.76
N ILE A 313 11.84 -17.31 -24.06
CA ILE A 313 12.77 -17.29 -25.20
C ILE A 313 12.52 -18.56 -26.00
N VAL A 314 12.26 -18.40 -27.30
CA VAL A 314 11.97 -19.51 -28.18
C VAL A 314 13.10 -19.75 -29.17
N PHE A 315 13.50 -21.02 -29.28
CA PHE A 315 14.55 -21.47 -30.19
C PHE A 315 13.99 -22.47 -31.19
N TYR A 316 14.47 -22.39 -32.42
CA TYR A 316 14.25 -23.35 -33.48
C TYR A 316 15.58 -23.90 -33.96
N ASN A 317 15.83 -25.19 -33.76
CA ASN A 317 17.10 -25.86 -34.04
C ASN A 317 18.30 -25.09 -33.44
N GLY A 318 18.22 -24.70 -32.17
CA GLY A 318 19.28 -23.99 -31.45
C GLY A 318 19.42 -22.51 -31.77
N LYS A 319 18.63 -21.98 -32.71
CA LYS A 319 18.64 -20.55 -33.04
C LYS A 319 17.45 -19.85 -32.41
N GLU A 320 17.71 -18.82 -31.67
CA GLU A 320 16.68 -17.93 -31.14
C GLU A 320 15.86 -17.34 -32.28
N ILE A 321 14.53 -17.44 -32.16
CA ILE A 321 13.55 -16.90 -33.11
C ILE A 321 12.67 -15.81 -32.52
N GLY A 322 12.70 -15.63 -31.21
CA GLY A 322 11.98 -14.56 -30.52
C GLY A 322 11.99 -14.67 -29.01
N ARG A 323 11.58 -13.58 -28.37
CA ARG A 323 11.37 -13.43 -26.93
C ARG A 323 10.01 -12.78 -26.69
N GLY A 324 9.36 -13.13 -25.59
CA GLY A 324 8.12 -12.52 -25.17
C GLY A 324 8.15 -12.13 -23.70
N GLN A 325 7.29 -11.17 -23.33
CA GLN A 325 7.10 -10.71 -21.95
C GLN A 325 5.61 -10.49 -21.66
N GLY A 326 5.21 -10.63 -20.38
CA GLY A 326 3.84 -10.50 -19.90
C GLY A 326 2.95 -11.67 -20.34
N ASP A 327 1.66 -11.65 -20.01
CA ASP A 327 0.74 -12.79 -20.17
C ASP A 327 0.08 -12.90 -21.57
N GLY A 328 0.59 -12.17 -22.52
CA GLY A 328 0.03 -12.10 -23.87
C GLY A 328 0.31 -13.33 -24.72
N ARG A 329 -0.45 -13.47 -25.81
CA ARG A 329 -0.26 -14.54 -26.82
C ARG A 329 1.11 -14.42 -27.50
N ARG A 330 1.82 -15.53 -27.64
CA ARG A 330 3.14 -15.66 -28.28
C ARG A 330 3.06 -16.12 -29.70
N LEU A 331 3.41 -15.21 -30.62
CA LEU A 331 3.43 -15.47 -32.08
C LEU A 331 4.83 -15.20 -32.62
N TYR A 332 5.51 -16.23 -33.08
CA TYR A 332 6.87 -16.16 -33.60
C TYR A 332 6.94 -16.54 -35.06
N THR A 333 7.96 -16.05 -35.73
CA THR A 333 8.26 -16.41 -37.12
C THR A 333 9.54 -17.24 -37.20
N VAL A 334 9.44 -18.44 -37.77
CA VAL A 334 10.62 -19.23 -38.10
C VAL A 334 11.11 -18.83 -39.48
N PRO A 335 12.31 -18.25 -39.61
CA PRO A 335 12.88 -17.84 -40.92
C PRO A 335 13.07 -19.00 -41.87
N ARG A 336 12.79 -18.80 -43.17
CA ARG A 336 12.87 -19.82 -44.22
C ARG A 336 14.23 -20.55 -44.33
N ASN A 337 15.29 -19.88 -43.96
CA ASN A 337 16.65 -20.45 -44.01
C ASN A 337 16.90 -21.49 -42.90
N LEU A 338 16.12 -21.47 -41.81
CA LEU A 338 16.18 -22.45 -40.71
C LEU A 338 15.33 -23.69 -41.01
N VAL A 339 14.35 -23.60 -41.89
CA VAL A 339 13.37 -24.66 -42.12
C VAL A 339 13.92 -25.72 -43.10
N ARG A 340 14.23 -26.89 -42.57
CA ARG A 340 14.67 -28.08 -43.31
C ARG A 340 13.63 -29.20 -43.21
N ARG A 341 13.52 -30.04 -44.22
CA ARG A 341 12.67 -31.25 -44.13
C ARG A 341 13.23 -32.25 -43.12
N GLY A 342 12.39 -33.01 -42.45
CA GLY A 342 12.77 -33.99 -41.43
C GLY A 342 12.74 -33.40 -40.05
N LYS A 343 13.49 -33.97 -39.12
CA LYS A 343 13.42 -33.59 -37.69
C LYS A 343 13.89 -32.17 -37.47
N ALA A 344 13.12 -31.47 -36.63
CA ALA A 344 13.48 -30.13 -36.09
C ALA A 344 13.13 -30.14 -34.59
N VAL A 345 13.87 -29.34 -33.85
CA VAL A 345 13.68 -29.19 -32.41
C VAL A 345 13.19 -27.76 -32.10
N ILE A 346 12.07 -27.67 -31.40
CA ILE A 346 11.60 -26.42 -30.79
C ILE A 346 11.96 -26.48 -29.31
N THR A 347 12.60 -25.44 -28.82
CA THR A 347 12.90 -25.28 -27.39
C THR A 347 12.29 -23.97 -26.91
N ILE A 348 11.61 -24.02 -25.76
CA ILE A 348 11.05 -22.86 -25.09
C ILE A 348 11.70 -22.77 -23.72
N ARG A 349 12.29 -21.65 -23.40
CA ARG A 349 12.73 -21.30 -22.06
C ARG A 349 11.66 -20.37 -21.49
N VAL A 350 11.00 -20.77 -20.42
CA VAL A 350 10.01 -19.97 -19.73
C VAL A 350 10.59 -19.54 -18.40
N THR A 351 10.47 -18.26 -18.04
CA THR A 351 10.74 -17.73 -16.71
C THR A 351 9.43 -17.29 -16.12
N ASN A 352 9.10 -17.79 -14.95
CA ASN A 352 7.97 -17.35 -14.13
C ASN A 352 8.54 -16.77 -12.82
N TYR A 353 8.12 -15.56 -12.47
CA TYR A 353 8.61 -14.85 -11.30
C TYR A 353 7.72 -15.09 -10.08
N GLU A 354 6.44 -15.26 -10.30
CA GLU A 354 5.43 -15.55 -9.27
C GLU A 354 4.16 -16.12 -9.88
N GLY A 355 3.40 -16.87 -9.08
CA GLY A 355 2.08 -17.36 -9.46
C GLY A 355 2.12 -18.60 -10.36
N GLU A 356 1.17 -18.71 -11.29
CA GLU A 356 0.99 -19.88 -12.15
C GLU A 356 1.93 -19.84 -13.34
N GLY A 357 2.86 -20.80 -13.43
CA GLY A 357 3.88 -20.85 -14.47
C GLY A 357 3.58 -21.86 -15.60
N GLY A 358 4.04 -21.58 -16.82
CA GLY A 358 3.91 -22.49 -17.95
C GLY A 358 3.49 -21.85 -19.26
N VAL A 359 3.05 -22.70 -20.19
CA VAL A 359 2.37 -22.33 -21.44
C VAL A 359 0.88 -22.50 -21.21
N LEU A 360 0.14 -21.40 -21.01
CA LEU A 360 -1.18 -21.40 -20.37
C LEU A 360 -2.39 -21.36 -21.34
N GLY A 361 -2.14 -21.43 -22.66
CA GLY A 361 -3.19 -21.37 -23.67
C GLY A 361 -4.06 -22.61 -23.81
N MET A 362 -4.87 -22.63 -24.84
CA MET A 362 -5.66 -23.79 -25.23
C MET A 362 -4.89 -24.68 -26.22
N PRO A 363 -5.18 -25.98 -26.33
CA PRO A 363 -4.50 -26.88 -27.28
C PRO A 363 -4.44 -26.36 -28.72
N ASP A 364 -5.50 -25.69 -29.18
CA ASP A 364 -5.58 -25.11 -30.53
C ASP A 364 -4.72 -23.83 -30.68
N ASP A 365 -4.24 -23.26 -29.59
CA ASP A 365 -3.31 -22.13 -29.62
C ASP A 365 -1.87 -22.55 -29.91
N MET A 366 -1.50 -23.82 -29.65
CA MET A 366 -0.16 -24.33 -29.87
C MET A 366 -0.04 -25.00 -31.26
N GLN A 367 0.45 -24.23 -32.22
CA GLN A 367 0.56 -24.73 -33.60
C GLN A 367 1.71 -24.14 -34.39
N LEU A 368 2.23 -24.94 -35.31
CA LEU A 368 3.18 -24.49 -36.34
C LEU A 368 2.47 -24.51 -37.69
N SER A 369 2.56 -23.42 -38.44
CA SER A 369 1.80 -23.30 -39.70
C SER A 369 2.58 -22.69 -40.85
N VAL A 370 2.15 -23.01 -42.07
CA VAL A 370 2.57 -22.36 -43.32
C VAL A 370 1.33 -21.81 -43.99
N LYS A 371 1.40 -20.64 -44.55
CA LYS A 371 0.28 -20.01 -45.26
C LYS A 371 -0.34 -20.96 -46.27
N GLY A 372 -1.65 -21.21 -46.15
CA GLY A 372 -2.42 -22.07 -47.04
C GLY A 372 -2.19 -23.58 -46.87
N LYS A 373 -1.67 -24.03 -45.72
CA LYS A 373 -1.52 -25.45 -45.37
C LYS A 373 -2.18 -25.72 -44.01
N LYS A 374 -2.58 -27.01 -43.79
CA LYS A 374 -3.07 -27.42 -42.48
C LYS A 374 -1.99 -27.24 -41.41
N PRO A 375 -2.28 -26.61 -40.27
CA PRO A 375 -1.32 -26.48 -39.20
C PRO A 375 -0.89 -27.83 -38.61
N LEU A 376 0.31 -27.87 -38.07
CA LEU A 376 0.81 -28.96 -37.24
C LEU A 376 0.56 -28.55 -35.77
N SER A 377 -0.23 -29.33 -35.04
CA SER A 377 -0.43 -29.14 -33.61
C SER A 377 0.87 -29.41 -32.84
N LEU A 378 1.17 -28.54 -31.90
CA LEU A 378 2.28 -28.68 -30.97
C LEU A 378 1.81 -29.08 -29.57
N ALA A 379 0.51 -29.07 -29.32
CA ALA A 379 -0.07 -29.53 -28.05
C ALA A 379 0.26 -30.98 -27.72
N GLY A 380 0.21 -31.33 -26.44
CA GLY A 380 0.52 -32.67 -25.94
C GLY A 380 1.87 -32.74 -25.23
N GLU A 381 2.49 -33.91 -25.17
CA GLU A 381 3.74 -34.11 -24.40
C GLU A 381 4.92 -33.30 -24.92
N TRP A 382 5.58 -32.60 -23.99
CA TRP A 382 6.86 -31.95 -24.14
C TRP A 382 7.84 -32.46 -23.09
N LYS A 383 9.08 -32.63 -23.44
CA LYS A 383 10.15 -32.82 -22.45
C LYS A 383 10.43 -31.54 -21.72
N TYR A 384 10.68 -31.62 -20.40
CA TYR A 384 11.03 -30.45 -19.59
C TYR A 384 12.10 -30.74 -18.57
N LEU A 385 12.83 -29.66 -18.21
CA LEU A 385 13.77 -29.65 -17.08
C LEU A 385 13.81 -28.24 -16.50
N SER A 386 13.81 -28.15 -15.14
CA SER A 386 14.03 -26.87 -14.45
C SER A 386 15.48 -26.42 -14.60
N GLY A 387 15.66 -25.17 -15.04
CA GLY A 387 16.99 -24.58 -15.23
C GLY A 387 17.46 -23.83 -14.00
N LEU A 388 16.57 -23.17 -13.27
CA LEU A 388 16.85 -22.39 -12.07
C LEU A 388 15.59 -22.30 -11.23
N SER A 389 15.71 -22.43 -9.90
CA SER A 389 14.66 -22.06 -8.96
C SER A 389 14.94 -20.66 -8.42
N LEU A 390 13.89 -19.84 -8.31
CA LEU A 390 13.97 -18.52 -7.68
C LEU A 390 13.81 -18.57 -6.15
N SER A 391 13.52 -19.74 -5.59
CA SER A 391 13.45 -19.91 -4.14
C SER A 391 14.78 -19.50 -3.49
N GLY A 392 14.74 -18.51 -2.58
CA GLY A 392 15.91 -17.95 -1.91
C GLY A 392 16.72 -16.93 -2.75
N ILE A 393 16.24 -16.56 -3.93
CA ILE A 393 16.78 -15.44 -4.71
C ILE A 393 15.91 -14.21 -4.43
N ALA A 394 16.55 -13.05 -4.22
CA ALA A 394 15.82 -11.79 -4.05
C ALA A 394 14.92 -11.51 -5.28
N PRO A 395 13.74 -10.93 -5.09
CA PRO A 395 12.84 -10.63 -6.21
C PRO A 395 13.46 -9.67 -7.20
N VAL A 396 12.94 -9.67 -8.43
CA VAL A 396 13.43 -8.76 -9.48
C VAL A 396 13.26 -7.30 -9.05
N PRO A 397 14.31 -6.46 -9.15
CA PRO A 397 14.17 -5.05 -8.81
C PRO A 397 13.16 -4.35 -9.72
N ILE A 398 12.13 -3.76 -9.13
CA ILE A 398 11.08 -3.00 -9.82
C ILE A 398 11.57 -1.55 -10.01
N SER A 399 11.12 -0.87 -11.06
CA SER A 399 11.35 0.57 -11.22
C SER A 399 10.70 1.33 -10.06
N PRO A 400 11.45 2.11 -9.27
CA PRO A 400 10.93 2.77 -8.09
C PRO A 400 9.74 3.69 -8.34
N SER A 401 9.67 4.33 -9.50
CA SER A 401 8.53 5.18 -9.88
C SER A 401 7.24 4.41 -10.19
N CYS A 402 7.33 3.08 -10.33
CA CYS A 402 6.21 2.17 -10.53
C CYS A 402 5.93 1.27 -9.32
N ASP A 403 6.73 1.37 -8.27
CA ASP A 403 6.64 0.51 -7.09
C ASP A 403 5.95 1.25 -5.93
N PRO A 404 4.69 0.93 -5.61
CA PRO A 404 3.99 1.55 -4.48
C PRO A 404 4.59 1.17 -3.12
N ASN A 405 5.43 0.14 -3.09
CA ASN A 405 6.13 -0.32 -1.89
C ASN A 405 7.49 0.37 -1.70
N PHE A 406 7.89 1.23 -2.66
CA PHE A 406 9.16 1.95 -2.55
C PHE A 406 9.20 2.78 -1.27
N PRO A 407 10.19 2.55 -0.37
CA PRO A 407 10.28 3.26 0.89
C PRO A 407 10.29 4.78 0.69
N SER A 408 9.51 5.50 1.47
CA SER A 408 9.23 6.95 1.36
C SER A 408 8.42 7.39 0.13
N GLY A 409 8.12 6.51 -0.83
CA GLY A 409 7.48 6.89 -2.09
C GLY A 409 6.10 7.53 -1.93
N LEU A 410 5.27 6.97 -1.05
CA LEU A 410 3.93 7.50 -0.74
C LEU A 410 3.99 8.71 0.19
N TYR A 411 4.91 8.71 1.16
CA TYR A 411 5.16 9.92 1.96
C TYR A 411 5.50 11.11 1.07
N ASN A 412 6.44 10.94 0.15
CA ASN A 412 6.90 11.99 -0.75
C ASN A 412 5.78 12.58 -1.62
N ALA A 413 4.89 11.72 -2.12
CA ALA A 413 3.81 12.11 -3.03
C ALA A 413 2.55 12.62 -2.32
N LEU A 414 2.16 12.00 -1.20
CA LEU A 414 0.82 12.17 -0.62
C LEU A 414 0.85 12.93 0.71
N ILE A 415 1.90 12.77 1.51
CA ILE A 415 1.98 13.33 2.87
C ILE A 415 2.81 14.60 2.89
N HIS A 416 4.00 14.60 2.28
CA HIS A 416 4.88 15.76 2.28
C HIS A 416 4.21 17.05 1.77
N PRO A 417 3.41 17.04 0.69
CA PRO A 417 2.71 18.23 0.22
C PRO A 417 1.73 18.84 1.24
N LEU A 418 1.24 18.03 2.18
CA LEU A 418 0.28 18.44 3.21
C LEU A 418 0.94 18.97 4.48
N ILE A 419 2.28 18.87 4.60
CA ILE A 419 3.00 19.37 5.76
C ILE A 419 2.75 20.87 5.91
N GLY A 420 2.33 21.28 7.13
CA GLY A 420 1.96 22.67 7.41
C GLY A 420 0.50 23.02 7.12
N PHE A 421 -0.28 22.19 6.43
CA PHE A 421 -1.75 22.35 6.39
C PHE A 421 -2.33 21.94 7.76
N PRO A 422 -3.00 22.86 8.48
CA PRO A 422 -3.43 22.59 9.84
C PRO A 422 -4.52 21.52 9.91
N MET A 423 -4.31 20.53 10.76
CA MET A 423 -5.24 19.42 10.99
C MET A 423 -5.45 19.21 12.48
N GLN A 424 -6.62 18.66 12.86
CA GLN A 424 -6.93 18.31 14.24
C GLN A 424 -6.26 17.01 14.67
N GLY A 425 -6.13 16.06 13.74
CA GLY A 425 -5.50 14.76 13.99
C GLY A 425 -5.45 13.88 12.75
N ILE A 426 -4.86 12.71 12.92
CA ILE A 426 -4.61 11.73 11.88
C ILE A 426 -5.25 10.39 12.26
N VAL A 427 -5.94 9.78 11.31
CA VAL A 427 -6.35 8.37 11.38
C VAL A 427 -5.39 7.58 10.50
N TRP A 428 -4.72 6.60 11.09
CA TRP A 428 -3.85 5.67 10.39
C TRP A 428 -4.51 4.28 10.33
N HIS A 429 -4.72 3.78 9.12
CA HIS A 429 -5.34 2.48 8.90
C HIS A 429 -4.42 1.59 8.06
N GLN A 430 -3.54 0.85 8.74
CA GLN A 430 -2.70 -0.18 8.12
C GLN A 430 -3.51 -1.44 7.84
N GLY A 431 -3.20 -2.12 6.72
CA GLY A 431 -3.69 -3.46 6.41
C GLY A 431 -2.70 -4.55 6.82
N ILE A 432 -2.43 -5.47 5.91
CA ILE A 432 -1.61 -6.67 6.16
C ILE A 432 -0.28 -6.68 5.40
N SER A 433 0.05 -5.61 4.70
CA SER A 433 1.22 -5.58 3.78
C SER A 433 2.59 -5.69 4.49
N ASN A 434 2.62 -5.56 5.83
CA ASN A 434 3.84 -5.81 6.62
C ASN A 434 3.85 -7.16 7.34
N LEU A 435 3.08 -8.17 6.92
CA LEU A 435 3.10 -9.48 7.57
C LEU A 435 4.44 -10.21 7.40
N GLU A 436 5.15 -9.97 6.31
CA GLU A 436 6.46 -10.55 6.05
C GLU A 436 7.59 -9.86 6.85
N ASN A 437 7.39 -8.57 7.22
CA ASN A 437 8.36 -7.74 7.95
C ASN A 437 7.76 -7.25 9.28
N VAL A 438 7.04 -8.11 9.98
CA VAL A 438 6.29 -7.74 11.19
C VAL A 438 7.19 -7.30 12.35
N GLU A 439 8.43 -7.80 12.40
CA GLU A 439 9.40 -7.48 13.45
C GLU A 439 9.81 -6.00 13.43
N GLU A 440 9.89 -5.39 12.24
CA GLU A 440 10.28 -4.00 12.05
C GLU A 440 9.09 -3.03 12.19
N TYR A 441 7.85 -3.53 12.12
CA TYR A 441 6.65 -2.71 12.03
C TYR A 441 6.50 -1.74 13.21
N ALA A 442 6.81 -2.18 14.43
CA ALA A 442 6.69 -1.35 15.62
C ALA A 442 7.60 -0.11 15.53
N ASP A 443 8.85 -0.29 15.15
CA ASP A 443 9.84 0.78 15.02
C ASP A 443 9.48 1.73 13.88
N LEU A 444 9.04 1.20 12.73
CA LEU A 444 8.54 1.98 11.60
C LEU A 444 7.34 2.85 11.99
N GLN A 445 6.37 2.28 12.72
CA GLN A 445 5.19 3.02 13.16
C GLN A 445 5.54 4.12 14.17
N LEU A 446 6.40 3.82 15.15
CA LEU A 446 6.83 4.81 16.14
C LEU A 446 7.62 5.94 15.49
N SER A 447 8.54 5.62 14.59
CA SER A 447 9.32 6.60 13.83
C SER A 447 8.41 7.47 12.95
N MET A 448 7.46 6.90 12.21
CA MET A 448 6.48 7.63 11.40
C MET A 448 5.67 8.64 12.25
N ILE A 449 5.14 8.21 13.39
CA ILE A 449 4.35 9.09 14.27
C ILE A 449 5.20 10.24 14.80
N ALA A 450 6.43 9.96 15.24
CA ALA A 450 7.35 10.97 15.75
C ALA A 450 7.72 11.98 14.67
N ASP A 451 8.10 11.50 13.47
CA ASP A 451 8.48 12.32 12.33
C ASP A 451 7.33 13.22 11.83
N TRP A 452 6.14 12.66 11.66
CA TRP A 452 5.00 13.47 11.21
C TRP A 452 4.65 14.56 12.24
N ARG A 453 4.71 14.25 13.54
CA ARG A 453 4.52 15.26 14.61
C ARG A 453 5.56 16.36 14.55
N ASP A 454 6.81 16.02 14.33
CA ASP A 454 7.90 17.00 14.20
C ASP A 454 7.69 17.90 12.97
N LYS A 455 7.40 17.30 11.81
CA LYS A 455 7.19 18.05 10.56
C LYS A 455 5.96 18.97 10.60
N TRP A 456 4.86 18.56 11.27
CA TRP A 456 3.72 19.45 11.57
C TRP A 456 3.97 20.42 12.72
N GLN A 457 5.12 20.31 13.42
CA GLN A 457 5.43 21.08 14.63
C GLN A 457 4.33 20.94 15.71
N ARG A 458 3.75 19.75 15.82
CA ARG A 458 2.64 19.40 16.69
C ARG A 458 2.95 18.11 17.48
N PRO A 459 3.78 18.19 18.55
CA PRO A 459 4.10 17.00 19.37
C PRO A 459 2.86 16.39 20.02
N ASP A 460 1.77 17.14 20.12
CA ASP A 460 0.48 16.75 20.65
C ASP A 460 -0.52 16.27 19.55
N LEU A 461 -0.10 16.20 18.28
CA LEU A 461 -0.98 15.80 17.17
C LEU A 461 -1.54 14.39 17.42
N PRO A 462 -2.88 14.24 17.55
CA PRO A 462 -3.49 12.94 17.81
C PRO A 462 -3.32 11.97 16.63
N PHE A 463 -2.93 10.73 16.96
CA PHE A 463 -2.96 9.60 16.04
C PHE A 463 -3.96 8.56 16.51
N LEU A 464 -4.90 8.21 15.66
CA LEU A 464 -5.89 7.16 15.88
C LEU A 464 -5.52 5.99 14.97
N LEU A 465 -5.09 4.90 15.58
CA LEU A 465 -4.59 3.71 14.87
C LEU A 465 -5.69 2.67 14.78
N VAL A 466 -5.98 2.17 13.59
CA VAL A 466 -6.92 1.06 13.40
C VAL A 466 -6.15 -0.24 13.48
N GLN A 467 -6.42 -1.05 14.52
CA GLN A 467 -5.80 -2.36 14.66
C GLN A 467 -6.36 -3.33 13.61
N GLN A 468 -5.48 -4.12 13.02
CA GLN A 468 -5.87 -5.13 12.04
C GLN A 468 -6.85 -6.16 12.64
N GLY A 469 -7.97 -6.35 11.97
CA GLY A 469 -9.00 -7.32 12.33
C GLY A 469 -8.59 -8.77 12.05
N SER A 470 -9.53 -9.70 12.21
CA SER A 470 -9.33 -11.09 11.81
C SER A 470 -9.23 -11.21 10.28
N TYR A 471 -8.36 -12.09 9.80
CA TYR A 471 -8.14 -12.36 8.39
C TYR A 471 -8.23 -13.88 8.13
N GLY A 472 -8.72 -14.26 6.96
CA GLY A 472 -8.90 -15.67 6.61
C GLY A 472 -10.19 -16.31 7.14
N MET A 473 -10.39 -17.58 6.80
CA MET A 473 -11.46 -18.41 7.36
C MET A 473 -10.98 -19.03 8.68
N ALA A 474 -11.92 -19.34 9.59
CA ALA A 474 -11.60 -20.00 10.85
C ALA A 474 -10.89 -21.35 10.56
N ALA A 475 -9.59 -21.30 10.51
CA ALA A 475 -8.71 -22.46 10.50
C ALA A 475 -8.14 -22.66 11.92
N GLU A 476 -7.67 -23.87 12.19
CA GLU A 476 -6.89 -24.19 13.40
C GLU A 476 -5.82 -23.13 13.64
N PRO A 477 -5.45 -22.83 14.89
CA PRO A 477 -4.37 -21.91 15.19
C PRO A 477 -3.11 -22.34 14.42
N ALA A 478 -2.70 -21.57 13.42
CA ALA A 478 -1.42 -21.79 12.78
C ALA A 478 -0.33 -21.30 13.74
N ASP A 479 0.56 -22.18 14.16
CA ASP A 479 1.68 -21.82 15.05
C ASP A 479 2.63 -20.79 14.41
N ASP A 480 2.57 -20.60 13.08
CA ASP A 480 3.47 -19.76 12.29
C ASP A 480 2.82 -18.45 11.77
N SER A 481 1.70 -17.99 12.35
CA SER A 481 1.05 -16.78 11.88
C SER A 481 1.74 -15.50 12.34
N SER A 482 2.00 -14.57 11.41
CA SER A 482 2.54 -13.23 11.69
C SER A 482 1.47 -12.22 12.14
N LEU A 483 0.18 -12.47 11.91
CA LEU A 483 -0.87 -11.49 12.16
C LEU A 483 -1.07 -11.12 13.65
N PRO A 484 -0.97 -12.05 14.61
CA PRO A 484 -0.97 -11.68 16.03
C PRO A 484 0.18 -10.75 16.41
N PHE A 485 1.37 -10.96 15.82
CA PHE A 485 2.54 -10.10 16.04
C PHE A 485 2.34 -8.71 15.44
N LEU A 486 1.71 -8.60 14.26
CA LEU A 486 1.35 -7.31 13.68
C LEU A 486 0.39 -6.52 14.60
N ARG A 487 -0.61 -7.19 15.20
CA ARG A 487 -1.52 -6.53 16.16
C ARG A 487 -0.79 -6.06 17.41
N GLU A 488 0.17 -6.84 17.91
CA GLU A 488 1.02 -6.45 19.04
C GLU A 488 1.89 -5.24 18.68
N ALA A 489 2.53 -5.26 17.50
CA ALA A 489 3.34 -4.17 17.00
C ALA A 489 2.52 -2.87 16.81
N GLN A 490 1.29 -2.97 16.29
CA GLN A 490 0.36 -1.84 16.20
C GLN A 490 0.02 -1.25 17.58
N ALA A 491 -0.05 -2.08 18.61
CA ALA A 491 -0.33 -1.62 19.97
C ALA A 491 0.87 -0.93 20.63
N ALA A 492 2.09 -1.08 20.12
CA ALA A 492 3.30 -0.44 20.67
C ALA A 492 3.16 1.10 20.71
N ALA A 493 2.46 1.70 19.75
CA ALA A 493 2.23 3.15 19.71
C ALA A 493 1.41 3.69 20.90
N LEU A 494 0.74 2.83 21.68
CA LEU A 494 0.06 3.26 22.91
C LEU A 494 1.04 3.73 24.01
N MET A 495 2.34 3.52 23.83
CA MET A 495 3.38 4.09 24.68
C MET A 495 3.57 5.59 24.44
N MET A 496 3.16 6.11 23.28
CA MET A 496 3.23 7.53 22.94
C MET A 496 1.98 8.25 23.42
N ASN A 497 2.15 9.46 23.97
CA ASN A 497 1.01 10.33 24.31
C ASN A 497 0.22 10.69 23.05
N HIS A 498 -1.07 11.01 23.22
CA HIS A 498 -1.96 11.43 22.13
C HIS A 498 -2.07 10.39 21.00
N THR A 499 -1.95 9.09 21.34
CA THR A 499 -2.30 7.97 20.47
C THR A 499 -3.49 7.21 21.02
N ALA A 500 -4.26 6.58 20.14
CA ALA A 500 -5.31 5.65 20.51
C ALA A 500 -5.34 4.49 19.52
N LEU A 501 -5.57 3.28 20.03
CA LEU A 501 -5.78 2.08 19.22
C LEU A 501 -7.28 1.77 19.14
N VAL A 502 -7.80 1.61 17.94
CA VAL A 502 -9.17 1.17 17.67
C VAL A 502 -9.15 -0.30 17.31
N VAL A 503 -9.55 -1.14 18.26
CA VAL A 503 -9.60 -2.60 18.08
C VAL A 503 -10.76 -2.97 17.16
N THR A 504 -10.53 -3.86 16.21
CA THR A 504 -11.54 -4.28 15.20
C THR A 504 -11.65 -5.81 15.06
N THR A 505 -11.00 -6.54 15.94
CA THR A 505 -10.93 -8.02 15.90
C THR A 505 -12.30 -8.70 15.97
N ASP A 506 -13.25 -8.13 16.68
CA ASP A 506 -14.62 -8.62 16.77
C ASP A 506 -15.47 -8.36 15.52
N LEU A 507 -15.16 -7.30 14.77
CA LEU A 507 -15.95 -6.88 13.61
C LEU A 507 -15.76 -7.81 12.40
N SER A 508 -14.63 -8.46 12.30
CA SER A 508 -14.32 -9.37 11.18
C SER A 508 -15.14 -10.66 11.23
N LEU A 509 -15.45 -11.14 12.45
CA LEU A 509 -16.19 -12.40 12.69
C LEU A 509 -17.71 -12.22 12.67
N GLN A 510 -18.21 -11.00 12.74
CA GLN A 510 -19.65 -10.76 12.73
C GLN A 510 -20.24 -11.04 11.35
N GLN A 511 -21.44 -11.62 11.29
CA GLN A 511 -22.23 -11.75 10.05
C GLN A 511 -22.80 -10.40 9.56
N ALA A 512 -22.21 -9.30 10.01
CA ALA A 512 -22.59 -7.96 9.61
C ALA A 512 -22.10 -7.63 8.19
N THR A 513 -22.83 -6.77 7.52
CA THR A 513 -22.44 -6.26 6.20
C THR A 513 -21.14 -5.43 6.31
N LEU A 514 -20.42 -5.28 5.20
CA LEU A 514 -19.24 -4.38 5.11
C LEU A 514 -19.61 -2.96 5.55
N GLN A 515 -20.82 -2.50 5.19
CA GLN A 515 -21.35 -1.20 5.61
C GLN A 515 -21.46 -1.07 7.12
N GLN A 516 -22.01 -2.08 7.81
CA GLN A 516 -22.13 -2.07 9.27
C GLN A 516 -20.76 -2.10 9.93
N LYS A 517 -19.84 -2.93 9.43
CA LYS A 517 -18.45 -2.99 9.94
C LYS A 517 -17.73 -1.66 9.81
N ALA A 518 -17.88 -0.97 8.67
CA ALA A 518 -17.31 0.35 8.45
C ALA A 518 -17.94 1.41 9.36
N PHE A 519 -19.26 1.34 9.57
CA PHE A 519 -19.98 2.21 10.52
C PHE A 519 -19.45 2.05 11.95
N ASP A 520 -19.27 0.81 12.41
CA ASP A 520 -18.79 0.54 13.77
C ASP A 520 -17.33 0.97 13.96
N LYS A 521 -16.47 0.75 12.96
CA LYS A 521 -15.09 1.29 12.93
C LYS A 521 -15.12 2.83 13.04
N GLY A 522 -15.90 3.50 12.19
CA GLY A 522 -16.05 4.95 12.20
C GLY A 522 -16.54 5.47 13.55
N PHE A 523 -17.50 4.79 14.18
CA PHE A 523 -17.99 5.13 15.51
C PHE A 523 -16.90 5.02 16.58
N ARG A 524 -16.11 3.94 16.59
CA ARG A 524 -14.98 3.76 17.52
C ARG A 524 -13.90 4.83 17.31
N LEU A 525 -13.61 5.20 16.06
CA LEU A 525 -12.71 6.30 15.74
C LEU A 525 -13.20 7.64 16.29
N VAL A 526 -14.52 7.94 16.21
CA VAL A 526 -15.08 9.14 16.82
C VAL A 526 -14.91 9.11 18.34
N GLN A 527 -15.18 7.99 19.02
CA GLN A 527 -14.96 7.89 20.45
C GLN A 527 -13.50 8.15 20.83
N ALA A 528 -12.55 7.58 20.09
CA ALA A 528 -11.13 7.80 20.27
C ALA A 528 -10.75 9.28 20.02
N SER A 529 -11.26 9.91 18.96
CA SER A 529 -11.02 11.32 18.65
C SER A 529 -11.54 12.25 19.75
N LEU A 530 -12.73 11.99 20.26
CA LEU A 530 -13.33 12.78 21.34
C LEU A 530 -12.47 12.79 22.61
N LYS A 531 -11.80 11.68 22.89
CA LYS A 531 -10.87 11.57 24.01
C LYS A 531 -9.55 12.28 23.73
N GLN A 532 -8.88 11.95 22.62
CA GLN A 532 -7.52 12.38 22.32
C GLN A 532 -7.44 13.85 21.86
N ALA A 533 -8.43 14.30 21.07
CA ALA A 533 -8.43 15.63 20.46
C ALA A 533 -9.35 16.63 21.17
N TYR A 534 -10.44 16.18 21.78
CA TYR A 534 -11.48 17.09 22.34
C TYR A 534 -11.63 17.00 23.85
N GLY A 535 -10.72 16.30 24.53
CA GLY A 535 -10.61 16.28 25.99
C GLY A 535 -11.80 15.64 26.73
N LYS A 536 -12.55 14.75 26.08
CA LYS A 536 -13.68 14.05 26.69
C LYS A 536 -13.20 12.86 27.53
N LYS A 537 -12.67 13.11 28.71
CA LYS A 537 -11.97 12.13 29.57
C LYS A 537 -12.80 10.92 30.04
N ARG A 538 -14.13 10.97 30.00
CA ARG A 538 -15.03 9.93 30.57
C ARG A 538 -15.59 8.97 29.51
N LEU A 539 -14.93 8.85 28.37
CA LEU A 539 -15.33 7.89 27.34
C LEU A 539 -14.71 6.52 27.62
N PRO A 540 -15.41 5.43 27.28
CA PRO A 540 -14.86 4.09 27.43
C PRO A 540 -13.69 3.87 26.49
N GLU A 541 -12.73 3.05 26.93
CA GLU A 541 -11.60 2.57 26.14
C GLU A 541 -11.65 1.05 26.03
N PHE A 542 -10.78 0.52 25.20
CA PHE A 542 -10.64 -0.92 25.00
C PHE A 542 -9.94 -1.55 26.21
N PRO A 543 -10.55 -2.57 26.87
CA PRO A 543 -9.87 -3.29 27.93
C PRO A 543 -8.54 -3.86 27.43
N SER A 544 -7.46 -3.57 28.14
CA SER A 544 -6.13 -4.02 27.76
C SER A 544 -5.42 -4.68 28.94
N TYR A 545 -4.56 -5.65 28.62
CA TYR A 545 -3.76 -6.35 29.61
C TYR A 545 -2.91 -5.36 30.45
N LEU A 546 -2.88 -5.56 31.77
CA LEU A 546 -2.05 -4.80 32.68
C LEU A 546 -0.91 -5.65 33.24
N ASN A 547 -1.25 -6.73 33.93
CA ASN A 547 -0.33 -7.73 34.48
C ASN A 547 -1.09 -9.02 34.79
N HIS A 548 -0.38 -10.03 35.24
CA HIS A 548 -0.97 -11.28 35.71
C HIS A 548 -0.25 -11.83 36.94
N VAL A 549 -0.92 -12.74 37.65
CA VAL A 549 -0.36 -13.50 38.78
C VAL A 549 -0.69 -14.98 38.57
N VAL A 550 0.32 -15.84 38.74
CA VAL A 550 0.13 -17.30 38.75
C VAL A 550 -0.32 -17.74 40.12
N GLU A 551 -1.50 -18.38 40.22
CA GLU A 551 -2.10 -18.90 41.45
C GLU A 551 -2.25 -20.42 41.35
N GLY A 552 -1.20 -21.18 41.67
CA GLY A 552 -1.23 -22.64 41.57
C GLY A 552 -1.36 -23.11 40.11
N ASN A 553 -2.50 -23.70 39.75
CA ASN A 553 -2.79 -24.17 38.40
C ASN A 553 -3.59 -23.17 37.57
N MET A 554 -3.69 -21.90 37.97
CA MET A 554 -4.45 -20.86 37.33
C MET A 554 -3.59 -19.61 37.11
N ILE A 555 -3.98 -18.77 36.15
CA ILE A 555 -3.43 -17.43 35.95
C ILE A 555 -4.56 -16.42 36.15
N ARG A 556 -4.38 -15.47 37.07
CA ARG A 556 -5.25 -14.32 37.28
C ARG A 556 -4.73 -13.15 36.48
N ILE A 557 -5.53 -12.62 35.55
CA ILE A 557 -5.17 -11.54 34.65
C ILE A 557 -5.85 -10.25 35.12
N CYS A 558 -5.05 -9.22 35.36
CA CYS A 558 -5.52 -7.87 35.68
C CYS A 558 -5.59 -7.03 34.40
N TRP A 559 -6.61 -6.21 34.29
CA TRP A 559 -6.89 -5.39 33.12
C TRP A 559 -6.99 -3.91 33.48
N LYS A 560 -6.59 -3.06 32.57
CA LYS A 560 -6.87 -1.62 32.59
C LYS A 560 -8.00 -1.29 31.62
N GLU A 561 -8.65 -0.13 31.85
CA GLU A 561 -9.72 0.43 31.00
C GLU A 561 -10.99 -0.45 30.88
N VAL A 562 -11.24 -1.34 31.83
CA VAL A 562 -12.45 -2.18 31.86
C VAL A 562 -13.73 -1.37 32.05
N GLY A 563 -13.60 -0.15 32.57
CA GLY A 563 -14.76 0.65 32.97
C GLY A 563 -15.39 0.14 34.25
N LYS A 564 -16.73 -0.12 34.25
CA LYS A 564 -17.43 -0.63 35.43
C LYS A 564 -17.14 -2.12 35.66
N SER A 565 -17.26 -2.93 34.64
CA SER A 565 -17.00 -4.37 34.66
C SER A 565 -16.89 -4.90 33.23
N PHE A 566 -16.55 -6.17 33.08
CA PHE A 566 -16.77 -6.91 31.83
C PHE A 566 -18.27 -7.25 31.67
N ALA A 567 -18.68 -7.39 30.39
CA ALA A 567 -19.98 -7.92 30.06
C ALA A 567 -20.02 -9.43 30.41
N PRO A 568 -21.08 -9.91 31.08
CA PRO A 568 -21.19 -11.33 31.40
C PRO A 568 -21.35 -12.15 30.11
N VAL A 569 -20.53 -13.18 29.94
CA VAL A 569 -20.56 -14.11 28.82
C VAL A 569 -20.04 -15.48 29.24
N GLU A 570 -20.75 -16.53 28.85
CA GLU A 570 -20.40 -17.92 29.10
C GLU A 570 -20.70 -18.78 27.84
N PRO A 571 -19.76 -19.62 27.40
CA PRO A 571 -18.38 -19.69 27.85
C PRO A 571 -17.53 -18.51 27.34
N LEU A 572 -16.58 -18.06 28.14
CA LEU A 572 -15.57 -17.10 27.72
C LEU A 572 -14.55 -17.81 26.84
N ARG A 573 -14.21 -17.22 25.68
CA ARG A 573 -13.39 -17.82 24.62
C ARG A 573 -12.18 -16.98 24.26
N GLY A 574 -11.23 -17.60 23.55
CA GLY A 574 -10.04 -16.94 22.99
C GLY A 574 -8.82 -16.97 23.90
N PHE A 575 -8.87 -17.71 25.02
CA PHE A 575 -7.72 -17.88 25.91
C PHE A 575 -6.99 -19.20 25.67
N SER A 576 -5.67 -19.15 25.77
CA SER A 576 -4.79 -20.32 25.83
C SER A 576 -3.70 -20.10 26.87
N VAL A 577 -3.21 -21.19 27.48
CA VAL A 577 -2.14 -21.17 28.48
C VAL A 577 -1.07 -22.18 28.11
N ALA A 578 0.18 -21.89 28.51
CA ALA A 578 1.31 -22.78 28.32
C ALA A 578 2.06 -23.04 29.65
N GLY A 579 2.65 -24.23 29.78
CA GLY A 579 3.60 -24.59 30.79
C GLY A 579 5.03 -24.29 30.38
N THR A 580 5.98 -24.90 31.10
CA THR A 580 7.42 -24.80 30.80
C THR A 580 7.82 -25.48 29.49
N ASP A 581 6.96 -26.34 28.96
CA ASP A 581 7.07 -26.97 27.62
C ASP A 581 6.84 -26.02 26.45
N ARG A 582 6.31 -24.81 26.75
CA ARG A 582 5.97 -23.75 25.77
C ARG A 582 4.86 -24.11 24.77
N VAL A 583 4.12 -25.19 25.03
CA VAL A 583 2.98 -25.60 24.20
C VAL A 583 1.72 -24.96 24.73
N PHE A 584 0.98 -24.25 23.85
CA PHE A 584 -0.27 -23.57 24.22
C PHE A 584 -1.47 -24.50 24.07
N TYR A 585 -2.25 -24.63 25.15
CA TYR A 585 -3.48 -25.38 25.20
C TYR A 585 -4.68 -24.45 25.42
N PRO A 586 -5.84 -24.74 24.82
CA PRO A 586 -7.08 -24.00 25.11
C PRO A 586 -7.36 -23.94 26.61
N ALA A 587 -7.79 -22.76 27.06
CA ALA A 587 -8.04 -22.53 28.48
C ALA A 587 -9.48 -22.18 28.76
N THR A 588 -10.01 -22.68 29.88
CA THR A 588 -11.26 -22.18 30.48
C THR A 588 -10.98 -20.87 31.19
N ALA A 589 -11.83 -19.88 30.96
CA ALA A 589 -11.69 -18.56 31.53
C ALA A 589 -12.99 -18.13 32.25
N ILE A 590 -12.85 -17.43 33.37
CA ILE A 590 -13.96 -16.95 34.20
C ILE A 590 -13.71 -15.48 34.56
N ILE A 591 -14.76 -14.66 34.45
CA ILE A 591 -14.72 -13.25 34.85
C ILE A 591 -14.90 -13.17 36.37
N ASP A 592 -13.94 -12.57 37.07
CA ASP A 592 -14.02 -12.21 38.48
C ASP A 592 -13.91 -10.68 38.62
N LYS A 593 -15.07 -9.99 38.61
CA LYS A 593 -15.18 -8.52 38.64
C LYS A 593 -14.49 -7.84 37.43
N LYS A 594 -13.27 -7.33 37.64
CA LYS A 594 -12.45 -6.67 36.59
C LYS A 594 -11.25 -7.51 36.19
N GLU A 595 -11.18 -8.73 36.62
CA GLU A 595 -10.13 -9.68 36.37
C GLU A 595 -10.66 -10.89 35.61
N VAL A 596 -9.79 -11.65 35.01
CA VAL A 596 -10.10 -12.91 34.33
C VAL A 596 -9.17 -13.99 34.89
N ILE A 597 -9.77 -15.09 35.36
CA ILE A 597 -9.03 -16.26 35.84
C ILE A 597 -9.03 -17.31 34.73
N VAL A 598 -7.88 -17.81 34.38
CA VAL A 598 -7.68 -18.77 33.29
C VAL A 598 -6.98 -20.03 33.79
N HIS A 599 -7.43 -21.21 33.33
CA HIS A 599 -6.79 -22.48 33.61
C HIS A 599 -7.04 -23.49 32.49
N SER A 600 -6.16 -24.48 32.37
CA SER A 600 -6.34 -25.66 31.50
C SER A 600 -6.00 -26.93 32.26
N PRO A 601 -6.79 -28.01 32.14
CA PRO A 601 -6.45 -29.31 32.72
C PRO A 601 -5.12 -29.89 32.20
N GLU A 602 -4.77 -29.58 30.95
CA GLU A 602 -3.55 -29.99 30.26
C GLU A 602 -2.30 -29.29 30.81
N VAL A 603 -2.47 -28.14 31.52
CA VAL A 603 -1.37 -27.31 32.01
C VAL A 603 -1.47 -27.11 33.53
N PRO A 604 -1.02 -28.09 34.36
CA PRO A 604 -1.11 -27.98 35.82
C PRO A 604 -0.22 -26.89 36.43
N HIS A 605 0.80 -26.42 35.71
CA HIS A 605 1.73 -25.37 36.12
C HIS A 605 1.89 -24.34 35.00
N PRO A 606 0.88 -23.43 34.79
CA PRO A 606 0.92 -22.45 33.72
C PRO A 606 1.98 -21.38 34.02
N VAL A 607 2.72 -20.95 32.97
CA VAL A 607 3.72 -19.89 33.02
C VAL A 607 3.43 -18.75 32.06
N ALA A 608 2.57 -18.99 31.06
CA ALA A 608 2.18 -17.99 30.07
C ALA A 608 0.70 -18.10 29.70
N VAL A 609 0.12 -16.98 29.29
CA VAL A 609 -1.24 -16.87 28.80
C VAL A 609 -1.31 -15.99 27.56
N ARG A 610 -2.15 -16.38 26.60
CA ARG A 610 -2.49 -15.61 25.40
C ARG A 610 -4.00 -15.38 25.32
N TYR A 611 -4.40 -14.24 24.75
CA TYR A 611 -5.78 -13.93 24.44
C TYR A 611 -5.91 -13.46 22.99
N ASN A 612 -6.78 -14.08 22.21
CA ASN A 612 -7.00 -13.78 20.78
C ASN A 612 -5.71 -13.78 19.95
N TRP A 613 -4.77 -14.68 20.30
CA TRP A 613 -3.48 -14.80 19.65
C TRP A 613 -3.57 -15.80 18.47
N ALA A 614 -4.24 -15.41 17.41
CA ALA A 614 -4.45 -16.19 16.19
C ALA A 614 -4.88 -15.26 15.03
N ASP A 615 -4.88 -15.73 13.80
CA ASP A 615 -5.38 -14.99 12.63
C ASP A 615 -6.84 -14.66 12.76
N THR A 616 -7.64 -15.66 13.11
CA THR A 616 -9.04 -15.47 13.52
C THR A 616 -9.11 -15.32 15.03
N THR A 617 -9.86 -14.33 15.48
CA THR A 617 -9.95 -13.96 16.89
C THR A 617 -11.32 -14.33 17.47
N PRO A 618 -11.51 -15.59 17.94
CA PRO A 618 -12.81 -16.07 18.44
C PRO A 618 -13.21 -15.50 19.82
N GLY A 619 -12.36 -14.66 20.40
CA GLY A 619 -12.56 -14.10 21.73
C GLY A 619 -13.79 -13.24 21.85
N ASN A 620 -14.46 -13.35 22.99
CA ASN A 620 -15.72 -12.68 23.29
C ASN A 620 -15.69 -11.90 24.60
N LEU A 621 -14.51 -11.47 25.04
CA LEU A 621 -14.35 -10.62 26.21
C LEU A 621 -14.60 -9.16 25.84
N PHE A 622 -15.67 -8.60 26.38
CA PHE A 622 -16.10 -7.21 26.16
C PHE A 622 -16.27 -6.48 27.50
N SER A 623 -15.97 -5.19 27.50
CA SER A 623 -16.45 -4.33 28.59
C SER A 623 -17.97 -4.16 28.55
N THR A 624 -18.58 -3.73 29.64
CA THR A 624 -20.03 -3.37 29.68
C THR A 624 -20.39 -2.19 28.78
N SER A 625 -19.40 -1.48 28.22
CA SER A 625 -19.61 -0.45 27.21
C SER A 625 -19.59 -1.00 25.76
N GLY A 626 -19.45 -2.32 25.59
CA GLY A 626 -19.49 -2.99 24.30
C GLY A 626 -18.18 -2.94 23.51
N LEU A 627 -17.06 -2.57 24.15
CA LEU A 627 -15.74 -2.57 23.50
C LEU A 627 -15.01 -3.90 23.77
N PRO A 628 -14.44 -4.54 22.74
CA PRO A 628 -13.69 -5.78 22.88
C PRO A 628 -12.36 -5.56 23.60
N ALA A 629 -11.86 -6.60 24.27
CA ALA A 629 -10.53 -6.58 24.83
C ALA A 629 -9.45 -6.68 23.76
N VAL A 630 -8.34 -5.96 23.97
CA VAL A 630 -7.16 -5.98 23.10
C VAL A 630 -6.51 -7.36 23.16
N PRO A 631 -6.16 -8.00 22.02
CA PRO A 631 -5.34 -9.21 22.01
C PRO A 631 -4.00 -9.00 22.70
N PHE A 632 -3.50 -10.02 23.37
CA PHE A 632 -2.19 -9.96 24.04
C PHE A 632 -1.58 -11.34 24.23
N ARG A 633 -0.26 -11.36 24.50
CA ARG A 633 0.49 -12.50 25.04
C ARG A 633 1.34 -12.07 26.25
N THR A 634 1.81 -13.05 27.00
CA THR A 634 2.72 -12.84 28.14
C THR A 634 4.07 -13.54 27.96
N ASP A 635 4.20 -14.35 26.92
CA ASP A 635 5.42 -15.03 26.52
C ASP A 635 6.29 -14.14 25.60
N HIS A 636 7.58 -14.51 25.52
CA HIS A 636 8.58 -13.86 24.66
C HIS A 636 9.44 -14.90 23.92
N TRP A 637 8.91 -16.10 23.70
CA TRP A 637 9.58 -17.16 22.93
C TRP A 637 8.85 -17.47 21.64
#